data_3b4382780e671280f3447dfb3fe0a7d3
#
_entry.id   3b4382780e671280f3447dfb3fe0a7d3
#
_cell.length_a   1.000
_cell.length_b   1.000
_cell.length_c   1.000
_cell.angle_alpha   90.00
_cell.angle_beta   90.00
_cell.angle_gamma   90.00
#
_symmetry.space_group_name_H-M   'P 1'
#
loop_
_entity.id
_entity.type
_entity.pdbx_description
1 polymer ?
#
loop_
_entity_poly.entity_id
_entity_poly.type
_entity_poly.pdbx_seq_one_letter_code
_entity_poly.pdbx_strand_id
1 'polypeptide(L)'
;MLQDNLKYNENVKPNTLFLKELKENLPAFFTADQVDEDGNLIEEGKFDLEKFQRALQENNIDELTSGYQLEFIGKDYAKKQAGEYTTTVIVPNNDHNHLEENKNSKHLFFTGDNLEVLRHLQNNYNNSIDMIYIDPPYNTGSDGFVYPDKFEYSDQVLKDIFGMNEAELQRLKSIQGKATHSAWLTFMYPRLWLAKRLLSEKGVIFMSIDDNEMMNLKFECDEIFGENNYIACLSVENNPKGRKNSSFVSVSNEYVLVYAKDKSKSSFVENIPKKASDMAKDENGNYVHNSGKRVVVGENSFNHKVTDFDSKKHYSVYYHKVNDALELIKEKSVDEQNEALINEGYSRYISFYKGEFVENTYTEEKLRELFAKKALDFTEKKLFEKNYSSKIRIKSMLKNEEYDAIINNEVKRYKFDIKTTSAGTYQKALFAKNDLLFDAPKSTDLIKGFMTLFEQKDITVLDFFAGSATTADAVMQLNAEDGGTRQFIMIQLPEKTYALDHQGTKIANKSSKSAFHAGYLSIDEISRDRIQKASRKIQEETGLALPKQFDGGFKHYTVVAPEQPTLDDLEAFDMETGLFKDASGQFRQLSENGFDDMIQPFSAEGLQVEGNASGEDTILTTWLVADGYPLDVEVERIELHGYQASYVDHSRIYVMHTQWNATQTRELLNLIGTNQLAVQTIVVYGYSFDLESIRELELGLKQLNRKVHLVKRY
;
A
#
# COMPACT_ATOMS: atom_id res chain seq x y z
N MET A 1 10.49 -24.33 -5.58
CA MET A 1 9.96 -22.94 -5.62
C MET A 1 10.95 -21.95 -6.19
N LEU A 2 12.14 -21.75 -5.60
CA LEU A 2 13.13 -20.82 -6.18
C LEU A 2 13.54 -21.23 -7.61
N GLN A 3 13.84 -22.51 -7.82
CA GLN A 3 14.17 -23.05 -9.13
C GLN A 3 13.00 -22.91 -10.12
N ASP A 4 11.75 -23.10 -9.66
CA ASP A 4 10.57 -22.91 -10.51
C ASP A 4 10.37 -21.45 -10.88
N ASN A 5 10.62 -20.53 -9.94
CA ASN A 5 10.57 -19.09 -10.20
C ASN A 5 11.64 -18.63 -11.18
N LEU A 6 12.87 -19.15 -11.04
CA LEU A 6 13.96 -18.87 -12.00
C LEU A 6 13.55 -19.31 -13.42
N LYS A 7 13.09 -20.56 -13.59
CA LYS A 7 12.62 -21.09 -14.88
C LYS A 7 11.42 -20.29 -15.43
N TYR A 8 10.49 -19.89 -14.57
CA TYR A 8 9.37 -19.05 -14.97
C TYR A 8 9.84 -17.70 -15.50
N ASN A 9 10.75 -17.03 -14.79
CA ASN A 9 11.25 -15.71 -15.15
C ASN A 9 11.96 -15.67 -16.52
N GLU A 10 12.59 -16.77 -16.93
CA GLU A 10 13.16 -16.90 -18.29
C GLU A 10 12.09 -16.73 -19.40
N ASN A 11 10.86 -17.11 -19.14
CA ASN A 11 9.76 -17.07 -20.10
C ASN A 11 8.85 -15.83 -19.98
N VAL A 12 9.06 -14.98 -18.96
CA VAL A 12 8.29 -13.75 -18.76
C VAL A 12 8.57 -12.76 -19.89
N LYS A 13 7.50 -12.24 -20.49
CA LYS A 13 7.53 -11.23 -21.55
C LYS A 13 6.92 -9.91 -21.04
N PRO A 14 7.15 -8.79 -21.72
CA PRO A 14 6.55 -7.50 -21.35
C PRO A 14 5.02 -7.51 -21.22
N ASN A 15 4.35 -8.39 -21.94
CA ASN A 15 2.89 -8.52 -21.93
C ASN A 15 2.36 -9.63 -21.00
N THR A 16 3.22 -10.37 -20.31
CA THR A 16 2.81 -11.52 -19.48
C THR A 16 1.81 -11.10 -18.40
N LEU A 17 2.10 -10.04 -17.68
CA LEU A 17 1.24 -9.56 -16.60
C LEU A 17 -0.10 -9.02 -17.14
N PHE A 18 -0.05 -8.27 -18.24
CA PHE A 18 -1.25 -7.79 -18.92
C PHE A 18 -2.15 -8.94 -19.38
N LEU A 19 -1.58 -10.00 -19.94
CA LEU A 19 -2.34 -11.19 -20.36
C LEU A 19 -2.96 -11.92 -19.18
N LYS A 20 -2.30 -11.97 -18.02
CA LYS A 20 -2.87 -12.53 -16.78
C LYS A 20 -4.07 -11.70 -16.31
N GLU A 21 -3.95 -10.39 -16.23
CA GLU A 21 -5.07 -9.52 -15.85
C GLU A 21 -6.23 -9.61 -16.87
N LEU A 22 -5.90 -9.69 -18.14
CA LEU A 22 -6.91 -9.86 -19.20
C LEU A 22 -7.66 -11.18 -19.05
N LYS A 23 -6.95 -12.28 -18.71
CA LYS A 23 -7.52 -13.60 -18.47
C LYS A 23 -8.42 -13.61 -17.23
N GLU A 24 -8.02 -12.94 -16.16
CA GLU A 24 -8.82 -12.80 -14.93
C GLU A 24 -10.14 -12.04 -15.19
N ASN A 25 -10.07 -10.94 -15.96
CA ASN A 25 -11.23 -10.06 -16.19
C ASN A 25 -12.11 -10.51 -17.37
N LEU A 26 -11.54 -11.16 -18.37
CA LEU A 26 -12.19 -11.54 -19.63
C LEU A 26 -11.90 -13.00 -19.99
N PRO A 27 -12.13 -13.99 -19.11
CA PRO A 27 -11.77 -15.39 -19.33
C PRO A 27 -12.47 -15.99 -20.57
N ALA A 28 -13.63 -15.46 -20.97
CA ALA A 28 -14.38 -15.92 -22.13
C ALA A 28 -13.62 -15.76 -23.45
N PHE A 29 -12.59 -14.90 -23.52
CA PHE A 29 -11.78 -14.66 -24.69
C PHE A 29 -10.44 -15.43 -24.69
N PHE A 30 -10.30 -16.40 -23.82
CA PHE A 30 -9.14 -17.29 -23.79
C PHE A 30 -9.56 -18.72 -24.15
N THR A 31 -8.65 -19.46 -24.77
CA THR A 31 -8.81 -20.91 -24.92
C THR A 31 -8.64 -21.58 -23.55
N ALA A 32 -9.15 -22.81 -23.40
CA ALA A 32 -8.97 -23.55 -22.16
C ALA A 32 -7.49 -23.88 -21.92
N ASP A 33 -7.08 -23.84 -20.65
CA ASP A 33 -5.78 -24.34 -20.22
C ASP A 33 -5.69 -25.86 -20.49
N GLN A 34 -4.51 -26.29 -20.93
CA GLN A 34 -4.22 -27.71 -21.04
C GLN A 34 -3.59 -28.21 -19.75
N VAL A 35 -4.17 -29.24 -19.17
CA VAL A 35 -3.68 -29.84 -17.93
C VAL A 35 -3.40 -31.33 -18.15
N ASP A 36 -2.47 -31.90 -17.40
CA ASP A 36 -2.20 -33.34 -17.39
C ASP A 36 -3.29 -34.12 -16.62
N GLU A 37 -3.15 -35.46 -16.57
CA GLU A 37 -4.07 -36.34 -15.86
C GLU A 37 -4.14 -36.07 -14.35
N ASP A 38 -3.10 -35.46 -13.78
CA ASP A 38 -3.02 -35.08 -12.37
C ASP A 38 -3.53 -33.66 -12.10
N GLY A 39 -3.88 -32.89 -13.15
CA GLY A 39 -4.40 -31.51 -13.08
C GLY A 39 -3.32 -30.45 -13.07
N ASN A 40 -2.06 -30.78 -13.35
CA ASN A 40 -0.98 -29.79 -13.47
C ASN A 40 -1.08 -29.10 -14.83
N LEU A 41 -0.77 -27.80 -14.86
CA LEU A 41 -0.81 -26.98 -16.06
C LEU A 41 0.31 -27.40 -17.04
N ILE A 42 -0.08 -27.83 -18.26
CA ILE A 42 0.86 -28.12 -19.36
C ILE A 42 1.06 -26.89 -20.24
N GLU A 43 -0.04 -26.23 -20.63
CA GLU A 43 -0.02 -25.04 -21.49
C GLU A 43 -1.15 -24.09 -21.08
N GLU A 44 -0.82 -22.81 -20.90
CA GLU A 44 -1.82 -21.77 -20.62
C GLU A 44 -2.68 -21.48 -21.86
N GLY A 45 -3.97 -21.24 -21.62
CA GLY A 45 -4.90 -20.83 -22.66
C GLY A 45 -4.47 -19.52 -23.32
N LYS A 46 -4.59 -19.45 -24.64
CA LYS A 46 -4.19 -18.29 -25.44
C LYS A 46 -5.36 -17.34 -25.64
N PHE A 47 -5.07 -16.04 -25.68
CA PHE A 47 -6.06 -15.00 -25.97
C PHE A 47 -6.53 -15.08 -27.42
N ASP A 48 -7.85 -15.18 -27.62
CA ASP A 48 -8.51 -15.21 -28.93
C ASP A 48 -8.85 -13.78 -29.37
N LEU A 49 -7.92 -13.15 -30.06
CA LEU A 49 -8.06 -11.78 -30.54
C LEU A 49 -9.22 -11.62 -31.54
N GLU A 50 -9.46 -12.63 -32.39
CA GLU A 50 -10.54 -12.56 -33.38
C GLU A 50 -11.93 -12.62 -32.73
N LYS A 51 -12.08 -13.45 -31.70
CA LYS A 51 -13.30 -13.52 -30.90
C LYS A 51 -13.56 -12.23 -30.15
N PHE A 52 -12.49 -11.61 -29.58
CA PHE A 52 -12.59 -10.35 -28.91
C PHE A 52 -12.98 -9.21 -29.85
N GLN A 53 -12.32 -9.09 -31.01
CA GLN A 53 -12.66 -8.08 -32.02
C GLN A 53 -14.10 -8.22 -32.52
N ARG A 54 -14.57 -9.43 -32.76
CA ARG A 54 -15.98 -9.65 -33.13
C ARG A 54 -16.94 -9.18 -32.04
N ALA A 55 -16.65 -9.47 -30.78
CA ALA A 55 -17.47 -9.01 -29.66
C ALA A 55 -17.51 -7.49 -29.54
N LEU A 56 -16.40 -6.78 -29.81
CA LEU A 56 -16.38 -5.32 -29.85
C LEU A 56 -17.27 -4.78 -30.98
N GLN A 57 -17.19 -5.36 -32.18
CA GLN A 57 -18.01 -4.95 -33.35
C GLN A 57 -19.50 -5.22 -33.13
N GLU A 58 -19.86 -6.39 -32.58
CA GLU A 58 -21.24 -6.76 -32.30
C GLU A 58 -21.92 -5.85 -31.26
N ASN A 59 -21.13 -5.28 -30.36
CA ASN A 59 -21.61 -4.38 -29.30
C ASN A 59 -21.41 -2.89 -29.64
N ASN A 60 -21.02 -2.54 -30.88
CA ASN A 60 -20.77 -1.17 -31.34
C ASN A 60 -19.80 -0.41 -30.43
N ILE A 61 -18.72 -1.05 -30.00
CA ILE A 61 -17.67 -0.39 -29.23
C ILE A 61 -16.65 0.17 -30.21
N ASP A 62 -16.55 1.51 -30.27
CA ASP A 62 -15.61 2.20 -31.12
C ASP A 62 -14.21 2.25 -30.50
N GLU A 63 -13.18 2.13 -31.35
CA GLU A 63 -11.80 2.34 -30.92
C GLU A 63 -11.53 3.82 -30.67
N LEU A 64 -10.78 4.11 -29.59
CA LEU A 64 -10.25 5.45 -29.38
C LEU A 64 -9.21 5.78 -30.47
N THR A 65 -9.51 6.78 -31.29
CA THR A 65 -8.63 7.20 -32.40
C THR A 65 -7.65 8.30 -32.01
N SER A 66 -7.75 8.84 -30.79
CA SER A 66 -6.90 9.89 -30.27
C SER A 66 -6.54 9.67 -28.81
N GLY A 67 -5.33 10.06 -28.41
CA GLY A 67 -4.81 9.93 -27.07
C GLY A 67 -3.29 10.09 -27.09
N TYR A 68 -2.65 10.03 -25.92
CA TYR A 68 -1.20 9.93 -25.84
C TYR A 68 -0.83 8.63 -25.10
N GLN A 69 0.36 8.13 -25.40
CA GLN A 69 0.93 6.99 -24.73
C GLN A 69 2.31 7.38 -24.20
N LEU A 70 2.58 7.06 -22.93
CA LEU A 70 3.89 7.29 -22.34
C LEU A 70 4.89 6.28 -22.90
N GLU A 71 5.95 6.77 -23.54
CA GLU A 71 7.05 5.96 -24.05
C GLU A 71 8.39 6.45 -23.45
N PHE A 72 9.19 5.51 -22.95
CA PHE A 72 10.50 5.79 -22.37
C PHE A 72 11.46 4.61 -22.59
N ILE A 73 12.75 4.90 -22.54
CA ILE A 73 13.78 3.85 -22.66
C ILE A 73 13.69 2.94 -21.43
N GLY A 74 13.51 1.63 -21.65
CA GLY A 74 13.42 0.64 -20.59
C GLY A 74 12.00 0.24 -20.20
N LYS A 75 10.96 0.78 -20.84
CA LYS A 75 9.56 0.48 -20.52
C LYS A 75 9.24 -1.02 -20.59
N ASP A 76 9.64 -1.69 -21.65
CA ASP A 76 9.39 -3.13 -21.81
C ASP A 76 10.16 -3.95 -20.78
N TYR A 77 11.39 -3.55 -20.44
CA TYR A 77 12.14 -4.15 -19.35
C TYR A 77 11.41 -3.99 -18.02
N ALA A 78 10.91 -2.79 -17.71
CA ALA A 78 10.14 -2.52 -16.51
C ALA A 78 8.84 -3.35 -16.43
N LYS A 79 8.13 -3.50 -17.55
CA LYS A 79 6.95 -4.37 -17.65
C LYS A 79 7.29 -5.84 -17.39
N LYS A 80 8.43 -6.31 -17.92
CA LYS A 80 8.90 -7.66 -17.64
C LYS A 80 9.17 -7.85 -16.15
N GLN A 81 9.93 -6.93 -15.51
CA GLN A 81 10.23 -6.98 -14.09
C GLN A 81 8.95 -7.01 -13.22
N ALA A 82 7.91 -6.30 -13.61
CA ALA A 82 6.62 -6.35 -12.91
C ALA A 82 5.95 -7.74 -12.95
N GLY A 83 6.21 -8.52 -14.02
CA GLY A 83 5.66 -9.86 -14.23
C GLY A 83 6.47 -11.00 -13.62
N GLU A 84 7.67 -10.74 -13.13
CA GLU A 84 8.56 -11.75 -12.57
C GLU A 84 8.15 -12.16 -11.15
N TYR A 85 8.44 -13.42 -10.81
CA TYR A 85 8.35 -13.91 -9.44
C TYR A 85 9.67 -13.67 -8.71
N THR A 86 9.59 -13.54 -7.40
CA THR A 86 10.76 -13.35 -6.54
C THR A 86 11.68 -14.56 -6.57
N THR A 87 12.99 -14.30 -6.57
CA THR A 87 14.06 -15.29 -6.39
C THR A 87 14.78 -15.13 -5.05
N THR A 88 14.20 -14.32 -4.16
CA THR A 88 14.72 -14.05 -2.82
C THR A 88 13.99 -14.88 -1.75
N VAL A 89 14.53 -14.87 -0.56
CA VAL A 89 13.94 -15.52 0.63
C VAL A 89 13.66 -14.50 1.73
N ILE A 90 12.73 -14.83 2.62
CA ILE A 90 12.35 -14.00 3.77
C ILE A 90 12.98 -14.60 5.02
N VAL A 91 13.95 -13.91 5.58
CA VAL A 91 14.67 -14.31 6.80
C VAL A 91 14.03 -13.60 8.01
N PRO A 92 13.40 -14.31 8.94
CA PRO A 92 12.88 -13.70 10.16
C PRO A 92 14.02 -13.32 11.11
N ASN A 93 13.96 -12.12 11.69
CA ASN A 93 14.87 -11.74 12.77
C ASN A 93 14.31 -12.27 14.10
N ASN A 94 14.60 -13.54 14.41
CA ASN A 94 14.03 -14.22 15.58
C ASN A 94 14.46 -13.56 16.90
N ASP A 95 15.69 -13.02 17.01
CA ASP A 95 16.17 -12.30 18.21
C ASP A 95 15.29 -11.08 18.50
N HIS A 96 14.87 -10.35 17.47
CA HIS A 96 13.98 -9.20 17.58
C HIS A 96 12.51 -9.61 17.72
N ASN A 97 12.06 -10.58 16.93
CA ASN A 97 10.64 -10.93 16.81
C ASN A 97 10.09 -11.64 18.05
N HIS A 98 10.95 -12.32 18.83
CA HIS A 98 10.58 -13.01 20.06
C HIS A 98 10.60 -12.14 21.32
N LEU A 99 11.05 -10.87 21.22
CA LEU A 99 10.97 -9.93 22.35
C LEU A 99 9.50 -9.72 22.75
N GLU A 100 9.26 -9.55 24.05
CA GLU A 100 7.90 -9.40 24.61
C GLU A 100 7.09 -8.27 23.94
N GLU A 101 7.76 -7.16 23.62
CA GLU A 101 7.15 -6.01 22.92
C GLU A 101 6.81 -6.28 21.46
N ASN A 102 7.45 -7.28 20.79
CA ASN A 102 7.33 -7.52 19.37
C ASN A 102 6.53 -8.78 19.01
N LYS A 103 6.54 -9.80 19.87
CA LYS A 103 6.00 -11.13 19.56
C LYS A 103 4.55 -11.14 19.10
N ASN A 104 3.74 -10.24 19.63
CA ASN A 104 2.31 -10.11 19.28
C ASN A 104 2.03 -8.92 18.36
N SER A 105 3.06 -8.19 17.93
CA SER A 105 2.88 -7.03 17.05
C SER A 105 2.36 -7.45 15.68
N LYS A 106 1.45 -6.62 15.15
CA LYS A 106 0.92 -6.71 13.78
C LYS A 106 1.66 -5.81 12.79
N HIS A 107 2.56 -4.98 13.29
CA HIS A 107 3.40 -4.12 12.48
C HIS A 107 4.56 -4.90 11.88
N LEU A 108 4.89 -4.61 10.62
CA LEU A 108 5.95 -5.29 9.89
C LEU A 108 6.99 -4.30 9.37
N PHE A 109 8.25 -4.70 9.46
CA PHE A 109 9.37 -3.99 8.86
C PHE A 109 10.22 -4.97 8.04
N PHE A 110 10.42 -4.65 6.76
CA PHE A 110 11.26 -5.42 5.86
C PHE A 110 12.53 -4.65 5.50
N THR A 111 13.68 -5.29 5.71
CA THR A 111 14.96 -4.84 5.18
C THR A 111 15.23 -5.57 3.87
N GLY A 112 15.37 -4.85 2.74
CA GLY A 112 15.62 -5.44 1.43
C GLY A 112 15.23 -4.53 0.28
N ASP A 113 15.43 -5.00 -0.95
CA ASP A 113 14.93 -4.31 -2.14
C ASP A 113 13.41 -4.30 -2.15
N ASN A 114 12.84 -3.11 -2.34
CA ASN A 114 11.39 -2.95 -2.26
C ASN A 114 10.65 -3.68 -3.40
N LEU A 115 11.24 -3.85 -4.58
CA LEU A 115 10.63 -4.61 -5.67
C LEU A 115 10.48 -6.09 -5.27
N GLU A 116 11.52 -6.68 -4.67
CA GLU A 116 11.51 -8.07 -4.19
C GLU A 116 10.50 -8.26 -3.07
N VAL A 117 10.48 -7.35 -2.08
CA VAL A 117 9.49 -7.43 -1.00
C VAL A 117 8.07 -7.28 -1.56
N LEU A 118 7.81 -6.34 -2.47
CA LEU A 118 6.51 -6.19 -3.11
C LEU A 118 6.08 -7.44 -3.89
N ARG A 119 7.02 -8.18 -4.51
CA ARG A 119 6.76 -9.48 -5.16
C ARG A 119 6.30 -10.53 -4.14
N HIS A 120 6.97 -10.63 -2.99
CA HIS A 120 6.56 -11.55 -1.93
C HIS A 120 5.16 -11.24 -1.41
N LEU A 121 4.85 -9.96 -1.18
CA LEU A 121 3.57 -9.54 -0.61
C LEU A 121 2.36 -9.76 -1.55
N GLN A 122 2.57 -10.05 -2.86
CA GLN A 122 1.48 -10.26 -3.80
C GLN A 122 0.55 -11.41 -3.41
N ASN A 123 1.04 -12.41 -2.70
CA ASN A 123 0.27 -13.61 -2.39
C ASN A 123 -0.62 -13.45 -1.15
N ASN A 124 -0.15 -12.71 -0.14
CA ASN A 124 -0.82 -12.60 1.15
C ASN A 124 -1.45 -11.24 1.45
N TYR A 125 -1.07 -10.19 0.69
CA TYR A 125 -1.61 -8.83 0.83
C TYR A 125 -2.30 -8.31 -0.44
N ASN A 126 -2.60 -9.19 -1.41
CA ASN A 126 -3.36 -8.78 -2.60
C ASN A 126 -4.74 -8.22 -2.18
N ASN A 127 -5.10 -7.06 -2.70
CA ASN A 127 -6.36 -6.36 -2.39
C ASN A 127 -6.61 -6.06 -0.89
N SER A 128 -5.57 -5.88 -0.08
CA SER A 128 -5.72 -5.72 1.38
C SER A 128 -5.15 -4.43 1.95
N ILE A 129 -4.36 -3.67 1.20
CA ILE A 129 -3.75 -2.44 1.67
C ILE A 129 -4.71 -1.26 1.45
N ASP A 130 -5.04 -0.54 2.51
CA ASP A 130 -5.98 0.58 2.44
C ASP A 130 -5.32 1.89 2.05
N MET A 131 -4.11 2.10 2.53
CA MET A 131 -3.32 3.30 2.23
C MET A 131 -1.89 2.92 1.88
N ILE A 132 -1.40 3.46 0.77
CA ILE A 132 0.03 3.48 0.47
C ILE A 132 0.51 4.92 0.56
N TYR A 133 1.61 5.15 1.28
CA TYR A 133 2.34 6.40 1.23
C TYR A 133 3.77 6.11 0.81
N ILE A 134 4.30 6.86 -0.15
CA ILE A 134 5.69 6.75 -0.57
C ILE A 134 6.34 8.11 -0.78
N ASP A 135 7.64 8.13 -0.50
CA ASP A 135 8.55 9.25 -0.74
C ASP A 135 9.75 8.74 -1.54
N PRO A 136 9.57 8.46 -2.87
CA PRO A 136 10.63 7.92 -3.70
C PRO A 136 11.74 8.94 -3.93
N PRO A 137 12.92 8.53 -4.44
CA PRO A 137 13.95 9.48 -4.81
C PRO A 137 13.44 10.46 -5.87
N TYR A 138 13.76 11.75 -5.73
CA TYR A 138 13.23 12.82 -6.59
C TYR A 138 14.05 13.04 -7.88
N ASN A 139 15.11 12.28 -8.07
CA ASN A 139 16.02 12.38 -9.21
C ASN A 139 16.63 13.78 -9.43
N THR A 140 16.93 14.45 -8.31
CA THR A 140 17.50 15.81 -8.31
C THR A 140 18.97 15.86 -8.69
N GLY A 141 19.61 14.69 -8.89
CA GLY A 141 21.06 14.54 -9.06
C GLY A 141 21.87 14.70 -7.77
N SER A 142 21.23 15.08 -6.67
CA SER A 142 21.83 15.19 -5.34
C SER A 142 21.25 14.22 -4.30
N ASP A 143 20.18 13.53 -4.64
CA ASP A 143 19.48 12.55 -3.80
C ASP A 143 20.12 11.15 -3.81
N GLY A 144 21.20 10.97 -4.56
CA GLY A 144 21.91 9.70 -4.65
C GLY A 144 21.25 8.66 -5.55
N PHE A 145 20.12 8.98 -6.20
CA PHE A 145 19.50 8.06 -7.12
C PHE A 145 20.39 7.78 -8.34
N VAL A 146 20.70 6.53 -8.53
CA VAL A 146 21.38 6.00 -9.74
C VAL A 146 20.71 4.68 -10.08
N TYR A 147 20.30 4.52 -11.33
CA TYR A 147 19.74 3.23 -11.77
C TYR A 147 20.79 2.12 -11.61
N PRO A 148 20.42 0.88 -11.21
CA PRO A 148 21.37 -0.21 -10.98
C PRO A 148 22.35 -0.40 -12.14
N ASP A 149 23.61 -0.65 -11.80
CA ASP A 149 24.71 -0.71 -12.78
C ASP A 149 24.66 -1.90 -13.73
N LYS A 150 23.85 -2.90 -13.44
CA LYS A 150 23.74 -4.12 -14.25
C LYS A 150 22.28 -4.49 -14.48
N PHE A 151 21.93 -4.77 -15.75
CA PHE A 151 20.74 -5.53 -16.06
C PHE A 151 20.97 -6.99 -15.67
N GLU A 152 19.95 -7.65 -15.16
CA GLU A 152 20.02 -9.05 -14.70
C GLU A 152 20.22 -10.04 -15.84
N TYR A 153 20.09 -9.58 -17.11
CA TYR A 153 20.08 -10.43 -18.29
C TYR A 153 21.26 -10.15 -19.21
N SER A 154 21.74 -11.22 -19.89
CA SER A 154 22.73 -11.08 -20.95
C SER A 154 22.16 -10.33 -22.15
N ASP A 155 23.05 -9.75 -22.98
CA ASP A 155 22.66 -9.04 -24.19
C ASP A 155 21.83 -9.89 -25.15
N GLN A 156 22.16 -11.18 -25.25
CA GLN A 156 21.42 -12.10 -26.11
C GLN A 156 20.00 -12.32 -25.59
N VAL A 157 19.85 -12.54 -24.29
CA VAL A 157 18.53 -12.71 -23.65
C VAL A 157 17.69 -11.45 -23.81
N LEU A 158 18.28 -10.25 -23.63
CA LEU A 158 17.56 -8.99 -23.83
C LEU A 158 17.05 -8.83 -25.29
N LYS A 159 17.88 -9.22 -26.28
CA LYS A 159 17.47 -9.20 -27.69
C LYS A 159 16.36 -10.20 -27.99
N ASP A 160 16.47 -11.42 -27.47
CA ASP A 160 15.56 -12.50 -27.76
C ASP A 160 14.18 -12.28 -27.09
N ILE A 161 14.16 -11.81 -25.83
CA ILE A 161 12.93 -11.57 -25.08
C ILE A 161 12.15 -10.35 -25.62
N PHE A 162 12.87 -9.25 -25.93
CA PHE A 162 12.23 -7.99 -26.30
C PHE A 162 12.23 -7.76 -27.82
N GLY A 163 12.82 -8.66 -28.61
CA GLY A 163 12.99 -8.46 -30.05
C GLY A 163 13.87 -7.26 -30.39
N MET A 164 14.76 -6.84 -29.46
CA MET A 164 15.56 -5.64 -29.61
C MET A 164 16.65 -5.82 -30.67
N ASN A 165 16.81 -4.81 -31.52
CA ASN A 165 18.00 -4.71 -32.35
C ASN A 165 19.17 -4.11 -31.53
N GLU A 166 20.39 -4.11 -32.15
CA GLU A 166 21.58 -3.61 -31.48
C GLU A 166 21.47 -2.16 -31.00
N ALA A 167 20.82 -1.30 -31.78
CA ALA A 167 20.67 0.10 -31.44
C ALA A 167 19.72 0.30 -30.23
N GLU A 168 18.67 -0.48 -30.13
CA GLU A 168 17.73 -0.49 -29.01
C GLU A 168 18.39 -1.02 -27.74
N LEU A 169 19.18 -2.09 -27.85
CA LEU A 169 19.97 -2.60 -26.74
C LEU A 169 20.97 -1.55 -26.21
N GLN A 170 21.69 -0.86 -27.11
CA GLN A 170 22.62 0.19 -26.72
C GLN A 170 21.89 1.39 -26.09
N ARG A 171 20.68 1.72 -26.52
CA ARG A 171 19.84 2.74 -25.86
C ARG A 171 19.43 2.29 -24.46
N LEU A 172 18.98 1.04 -24.28
CA LEU A 172 18.65 0.50 -22.96
C LEU A 172 19.86 0.56 -22.02
N LYS A 173 21.03 0.09 -22.47
CA LYS A 173 22.27 0.18 -21.71
C LYS A 173 22.71 1.62 -21.40
N SER A 174 22.29 2.59 -22.20
CA SER A 174 22.66 3.98 -21.98
C SER A 174 22.05 4.60 -20.71
N ILE A 175 21.02 3.99 -20.12
CA ILE A 175 20.42 4.44 -18.84
C ILE A 175 21.08 3.80 -17.62
N GLN A 176 21.89 2.74 -17.79
CA GLN A 176 22.63 2.13 -16.67
C GLN A 176 23.59 3.13 -16.01
N GLY A 177 23.64 3.09 -14.68
CA GLY A 177 24.52 3.96 -13.91
C GLY A 177 24.23 5.46 -14.07
N LYS A 178 23.05 5.85 -14.53
CA LYS A 178 22.65 7.24 -14.75
C LYS A 178 21.35 7.60 -14.06
N ALA A 179 21.28 8.83 -13.61
CA ALA A 179 20.07 9.49 -13.08
C ALA A 179 19.34 10.22 -14.21
N THR A 180 18.63 9.50 -15.08
CA THR A 180 17.83 10.07 -16.17
C THR A 180 16.35 9.83 -15.90
N HIS A 181 15.47 10.64 -16.51
CA HIS A 181 14.01 10.43 -16.40
C HIS A 181 13.59 9.03 -16.85
N SER A 182 14.16 8.50 -17.93
CA SER A 182 13.89 7.12 -18.37
C SER A 182 14.34 6.08 -17.35
N ALA A 183 15.50 6.26 -16.72
CA ALA A 183 16.02 5.37 -15.67
C ALA A 183 15.09 5.40 -14.44
N TRP A 184 14.64 6.58 -14.06
CA TRP A 184 13.71 6.76 -12.94
C TRP A 184 12.35 6.11 -13.21
N LEU A 185 11.76 6.31 -14.39
CA LEU A 185 10.52 5.66 -14.81
C LEU A 185 10.68 4.13 -14.85
N THR A 186 11.79 3.62 -15.43
CA THR A 186 12.06 2.18 -15.44
C THR A 186 12.14 1.59 -14.03
N PHE A 187 12.66 2.34 -13.07
CA PHE A 187 12.74 1.95 -11.67
C PHE A 187 11.37 1.98 -10.99
N MET A 188 10.55 3.01 -11.23
CA MET A 188 9.26 3.18 -10.56
C MET A 188 8.15 2.28 -11.11
N TYR A 189 8.13 2.03 -12.41
CA TYR A 189 7.05 1.30 -13.10
C TYR A 189 6.69 -0.05 -12.45
N PRO A 190 7.62 -1.01 -12.25
CA PRO A 190 7.29 -2.30 -11.67
C PRO A 190 6.79 -2.19 -10.23
N ARG A 191 7.33 -1.24 -9.45
CA ARG A 191 6.95 -0.98 -8.06
C ARG A 191 5.53 -0.45 -7.94
N LEU A 192 5.17 0.52 -8.78
CA LEU A 192 3.81 1.08 -8.81
C LEU A 192 2.78 0.06 -9.32
N TRP A 193 3.16 -0.76 -10.29
CA TRP A 193 2.30 -1.84 -10.77
C TRP A 193 1.97 -2.86 -9.68
N LEU A 194 2.97 -3.34 -8.96
CA LEU A 194 2.79 -4.26 -7.85
C LEU A 194 2.02 -3.60 -6.70
N ALA A 195 2.31 -2.34 -6.38
CA ALA A 195 1.60 -1.58 -5.36
C ALA A 195 0.10 -1.44 -5.65
N LYS A 196 -0.29 -1.18 -6.91
CA LYS A 196 -1.70 -1.15 -7.32
C LYS A 196 -2.43 -2.46 -6.99
N ARG A 197 -1.80 -3.60 -7.19
CA ARG A 197 -2.40 -4.91 -6.89
C ARG A 197 -2.59 -5.14 -5.40
N LEU A 198 -1.69 -4.62 -4.57
CA LEU A 198 -1.81 -4.71 -3.11
C LEU A 198 -2.93 -3.84 -2.55
N LEU A 199 -3.26 -2.70 -3.19
CA LEU A 199 -4.34 -1.84 -2.74
C LEU A 199 -5.68 -2.58 -2.70
N SER A 200 -6.45 -2.35 -1.63
CA SER A 200 -7.85 -2.76 -1.53
C SER A 200 -8.69 -2.01 -2.57
N GLU A 201 -9.89 -2.48 -2.85
CA GLU A 201 -10.80 -1.83 -3.81
C GLU A 201 -11.10 -0.36 -3.47
N LYS A 202 -11.00 0.02 -2.18
CA LYS A 202 -11.15 1.39 -1.69
C LYS A 202 -9.82 2.08 -1.42
N GLY A 203 -8.71 1.36 -1.65
CA GLY A 203 -7.38 1.79 -1.29
C GLY A 203 -6.89 2.99 -2.11
N VAL A 204 -6.03 3.79 -1.49
CA VAL A 204 -5.51 5.03 -2.05
C VAL A 204 -4.00 5.10 -1.86
N ILE A 205 -3.28 5.54 -2.89
CA ILE A 205 -1.85 5.81 -2.84
C ILE A 205 -1.58 7.31 -2.84
N PHE A 206 -0.69 7.76 -1.94
CA PHE A 206 -0.16 9.11 -1.81
C PHE A 206 1.34 9.06 -2.12
N MET A 207 1.79 9.85 -3.08
CA MET A 207 3.18 9.83 -3.57
C MET A 207 3.76 11.23 -3.51
N SER A 208 4.70 11.44 -2.58
CA SER A 208 5.47 12.69 -2.49
C SER A 208 6.46 12.77 -3.65
N ILE A 209 6.57 13.95 -4.26
CA ILE A 209 7.49 14.21 -5.38
C ILE A 209 7.75 15.72 -5.50
N ASP A 210 8.85 16.11 -6.09
CA ASP A 210 9.11 17.51 -6.49
C ASP A 210 8.85 17.75 -7.97
N ASP A 211 9.18 18.95 -8.45
CA ASP A 211 8.96 19.38 -9.82
C ASP A 211 9.81 18.66 -10.87
N ASN A 212 10.89 17.96 -10.47
CA ASN A 212 11.74 17.22 -11.43
C ASN A 212 11.00 16.04 -12.06
N GLU A 213 10.29 15.24 -11.26
CA GLU A 213 9.63 14.01 -11.74
C GLU A 213 8.10 14.02 -11.61
N MET A 214 7.48 15.08 -11.12
CA MET A 214 6.04 15.14 -10.88
C MET A 214 5.21 14.82 -12.14
N MET A 215 5.58 15.37 -13.29
CA MET A 215 4.87 15.13 -14.55
C MET A 215 5.09 13.70 -15.06
N ASN A 216 6.31 13.18 -14.94
CA ASN A 216 6.65 11.81 -15.32
C ASN A 216 5.89 10.80 -14.47
N LEU A 217 5.88 10.99 -13.14
CA LEU A 217 5.10 10.18 -12.21
C LEU A 217 3.60 10.23 -12.51
N LYS A 218 3.08 11.43 -12.84
CA LYS A 218 1.66 11.59 -13.20
C LYS A 218 1.30 10.75 -14.43
N PHE A 219 2.10 10.82 -15.51
CA PHE A 219 1.84 10.06 -16.74
C PHE A 219 1.99 8.56 -16.54
N GLU A 220 2.97 8.14 -15.75
CA GLU A 220 3.16 6.73 -15.40
C GLU A 220 1.99 6.18 -14.58
N CYS A 221 1.51 6.95 -13.60
CA CYS A 221 0.33 6.60 -12.82
C CYS A 221 -0.96 6.61 -13.64
N ASP A 222 -1.11 7.51 -14.61
CA ASP A 222 -2.26 7.49 -15.54
C ASP A 222 -2.30 6.17 -16.33
N GLU A 223 -1.14 5.68 -16.77
CA GLU A 223 -1.05 4.39 -17.45
C GLU A 223 -1.35 3.21 -16.52
N ILE A 224 -0.78 3.21 -15.31
CA ILE A 224 -0.88 2.09 -14.37
C ILE A 224 -2.25 2.06 -13.68
N PHE A 225 -2.66 3.17 -13.07
CA PHE A 225 -3.91 3.26 -12.29
C PHE A 225 -5.13 3.61 -13.15
N GLY A 226 -4.92 4.27 -14.28
CA GLY A 226 -5.94 4.86 -15.13
C GLY A 226 -6.24 6.32 -14.76
N GLU A 227 -6.40 7.20 -15.76
CA GLU A 227 -6.68 8.64 -15.58
C GLU A 227 -7.94 8.89 -14.73
N ASN A 228 -8.96 8.05 -14.87
CA ASN A 228 -10.22 8.16 -14.11
C ASN A 228 -10.02 7.96 -12.60
N ASN A 229 -8.96 7.30 -12.19
CA ASN A 229 -8.65 7.02 -10.80
C ASN A 229 -7.75 8.10 -10.15
N TYR A 230 -7.35 9.10 -10.91
CA TYR A 230 -6.70 10.29 -10.37
C TYR A 230 -7.65 11.04 -9.42
N ILE A 231 -7.17 11.32 -8.19
CA ILE A 231 -7.92 12.07 -7.18
C ILE A 231 -7.50 13.52 -7.18
N ALA A 232 -6.20 13.77 -6.93
CA ALA A 232 -5.67 15.13 -6.79
C ALA A 232 -4.13 15.19 -6.91
N CYS A 233 -3.63 16.38 -7.21
CA CYS A 233 -2.25 16.79 -6.90
C CYS A 233 -2.32 17.82 -5.76
N LEU A 234 -1.73 17.49 -4.63
CA LEU A 234 -1.67 18.36 -3.45
C LEU A 234 -0.35 19.11 -3.48
N SER A 235 -0.39 20.43 -3.29
CA SER A 235 0.79 21.27 -3.08
C SER A 235 1.07 21.39 -1.58
N VAL A 236 2.23 20.95 -1.13
CA VAL A 236 2.63 20.86 0.29
C VAL A 236 3.68 21.93 0.58
N GLU A 237 3.34 22.95 1.36
CA GLU A 237 4.26 24.02 1.77
C GLU A 237 5.23 23.52 2.85
N ASN A 238 6.24 22.75 2.43
CA ASN A 238 7.22 22.14 3.32
C ASN A 238 8.35 23.09 3.75
N ASN A 239 8.54 24.19 3.02
CA ASN A 239 9.55 25.22 3.33
C ASN A 239 9.02 26.65 3.08
N PRO A 240 8.24 27.24 3.99
CA PRO A 240 7.64 28.56 3.80
C PRO A 240 8.63 29.70 3.51
N LYS A 241 9.91 29.54 3.88
CA LYS A 241 10.97 30.53 3.61
C LYS A 241 11.51 30.45 2.18
N GLY A 242 11.17 29.39 1.45
CA GLY A 242 11.71 29.06 0.13
C GLY A 242 13.16 28.58 0.17
N ARG A 243 13.50 27.71 -0.78
CA ARG A 243 14.87 27.22 -1.01
C ARG A 243 15.61 28.21 -1.91
N LYS A 244 16.82 28.61 -1.55
CA LYS A 244 17.66 29.54 -2.32
C LYS A 244 18.53 28.82 -3.37
N ASN A 245 18.10 27.67 -3.86
CA ASN A 245 18.82 26.87 -4.84
C ASN A 245 18.54 27.25 -6.30
N SER A 246 17.66 28.21 -6.53
CA SER A 246 17.36 28.78 -7.86
C SER A 246 17.57 30.28 -7.86
N SER A 247 18.15 30.79 -8.93
CA SER A 247 18.32 32.25 -9.16
C SER A 247 17.03 32.94 -9.65
N PHE A 248 16.01 32.13 -10.02
CA PHE A 248 14.76 32.66 -10.60
C PHE A 248 13.61 32.69 -9.59
N VAL A 249 13.29 31.54 -8.98
CA VAL A 249 12.16 31.38 -8.07
C VAL A 249 12.57 30.61 -6.83
N SER A 250 12.21 31.09 -5.64
CA SER A 250 12.39 30.35 -4.39
C SER A 250 11.31 29.28 -4.27
N VAL A 251 11.69 28.02 -4.33
CA VAL A 251 10.76 26.89 -4.19
C VAL A 251 10.40 26.69 -2.72
N SER A 252 9.11 26.74 -2.41
CA SER A 252 8.58 26.63 -1.04
C SER A 252 7.74 25.37 -0.80
N ASN A 253 7.46 24.61 -1.84
CA ASN A 253 6.57 23.45 -1.80
C ASN A 253 7.15 22.23 -2.53
N GLU A 254 6.54 21.13 -2.27
CA GLU A 254 6.60 19.87 -3.03
C GLU A 254 5.18 19.43 -3.35
N TYR A 255 5.03 18.32 -4.04
CA TYR A 255 3.73 17.80 -4.46
C TYR A 255 3.46 16.44 -3.83
N VAL A 256 2.17 16.11 -3.67
CA VAL A 256 1.71 14.75 -3.40
C VAL A 256 0.68 14.39 -4.45
N LEU A 257 1.00 13.43 -5.30
CA LEU A 257 0.05 12.85 -6.25
C LEU A 257 -0.79 11.80 -5.53
N VAL A 258 -2.10 11.81 -5.80
CA VAL A 258 -3.06 10.94 -5.12
C VAL A 258 -3.89 10.19 -6.16
N TYR A 259 -3.84 8.86 -6.10
CA TYR A 259 -4.63 7.95 -6.93
C TYR A 259 -5.37 6.94 -6.07
N ALA A 260 -6.59 6.59 -6.49
CA ALA A 260 -7.31 5.43 -5.95
C ALA A 260 -7.05 4.20 -6.81
N LYS A 261 -7.23 3.00 -6.26
CA LYS A 261 -7.36 1.80 -7.07
C LYS A 261 -8.64 1.85 -7.90
N ASP A 262 -9.76 2.19 -7.27
CA ASP A 262 -11.06 2.47 -7.90
C ASP A 262 -11.69 3.69 -7.23
N LYS A 263 -11.64 4.84 -7.90
CA LYS A 263 -12.17 6.11 -7.38
C LYS A 263 -13.67 6.06 -7.12
N SER A 264 -14.41 5.21 -7.82
CA SER A 264 -15.86 5.09 -7.64
C SER A 264 -16.22 4.43 -6.30
N LYS A 265 -15.32 3.64 -5.73
CA LYS A 265 -15.45 2.94 -4.45
C LYS A 265 -14.78 3.66 -3.29
N SER A 266 -13.83 4.55 -3.59
CA SER A 266 -13.06 5.29 -2.58
C SER A 266 -13.79 6.56 -2.14
N SER A 267 -13.61 6.95 -0.88
CA SER A 267 -14.16 8.19 -0.35
C SER A 267 -13.32 8.74 0.78
N PHE A 268 -13.22 10.07 0.87
CA PHE A 268 -12.58 10.75 1.98
C PHE A 268 -13.60 11.42 2.87
N VAL A 269 -13.36 11.37 4.18
CA VAL A 269 -14.13 12.12 5.16
C VAL A 269 -13.59 13.54 5.35
N GLU A 270 -14.40 14.43 5.91
CA GLU A 270 -13.92 15.73 6.36
C GLU A 270 -13.04 15.55 7.59
N ASN A 271 -11.80 16.03 7.53
CA ASN A 271 -10.78 15.75 8.57
C ASN A 271 -10.16 16.99 9.21
N ILE A 272 -10.24 18.15 8.57
CA ILE A 272 -9.65 19.39 9.10
C ILE A 272 -10.63 20.06 10.05
N PRO A 273 -10.30 20.24 11.34
CA PRO A 273 -11.22 20.86 12.29
C PRO A 273 -11.41 22.34 11.97
N LYS A 274 -12.62 22.84 12.17
CA LYS A 274 -12.97 24.26 11.97
C LYS A 274 -12.41 25.11 13.10
N LYS A 275 -12.07 26.37 12.76
CA LYS A 275 -11.65 27.37 13.76
C LYS A 275 -12.77 27.61 14.77
N ALA A 276 -12.43 27.67 16.04
CA ALA A 276 -13.39 27.99 17.10
C ALA A 276 -14.08 29.35 16.87
N SER A 277 -13.36 30.32 16.28
CA SER A 277 -13.91 31.64 15.91
C SER A 277 -15.05 31.58 14.89
N ASP A 278 -15.08 30.52 14.07
CA ASP A 278 -16.08 30.36 13.01
C ASP A 278 -17.31 29.57 13.51
N MET A 279 -17.31 29.17 14.77
CA MET A 279 -18.37 28.37 15.41
C MET A 279 -19.06 29.16 16.52
N ALA A 280 -20.37 29.10 16.56
CA ALA A 280 -21.18 29.60 17.67
C ALA A 280 -21.91 28.44 18.36
N LYS A 281 -22.37 28.64 19.59
CA LYS A 281 -23.26 27.65 20.24
C LYS A 281 -24.72 27.99 19.96
N ASP A 282 -25.49 26.96 19.59
CA ASP A 282 -26.93 27.08 19.46
C ASP A 282 -27.62 27.06 20.85
N GLU A 283 -28.95 27.15 20.86
CA GLU A 283 -29.78 27.17 22.09
C GLU A 283 -29.64 25.88 22.90
N ASN A 284 -29.21 24.78 22.29
CA ASN A 284 -28.98 23.46 22.92
C ASN A 284 -27.49 23.27 23.34
N GLY A 285 -26.64 24.27 23.14
CA GLY A 285 -25.24 24.21 23.48
C GLY A 285 -24.36 23.48 22.44
N ASN A 286 -24.88 23.10 21.28
CA ASN A 286 -24.13 22.48 20.21
C ASN A 286 -23.37 23.54 19.40
N TYR A 287 -22.18 23.20 18.93
CA TYR A 287 -21.45 24.07 18.04
C TYR A 287 -22.03 24.05 16.63
N VAL A 288 -22.31 25.24 16.10
CA VAL A 288 -22.84 25.48 14.76
C VAL A 288 -21.91 26.45 14.04
N HIS A 289 -21.55 26.16 12.80
CA HIS A 289 -20.73 27.05 12.00
C HIS A 289 -21.50 28.33 11.63
N ASN A 290 -20.83 29.47 11.71
CA ASN A 290 -21.40 30.80 11.43
C ASN A 290 -21.97 30.94 9.99
N SER A 291 -21.56 30.08 9.07
CA SER A 291 -22.14 30.01 7.72
C SER A 291 -22.83 28.66 7.51
N GLY A 292 -24.15 28.68 7.43
CA GLY A 292 -24.96 27.54 7.04
C GLY A 292 -25.09 27.39 5.51
N LYS A 293 -25.69 26.28 5.08
CA LYS A 293 -26.07 26.09 3.67
C LYS A 293 -27.36 26.88 3.41
N ARG A 294 -27.35 27.75 2.38
CA ARG A 294 -28.54 28.52 1.99
C ARG A 294 -29.63 27.58 1.50
N VAL A 295 -30.79 27.67 2.09
CA VAL A 295 -31.99 26.91 1.74
C VAL A 295 -32.89 27.75 0.88
N VAL A 296 -33.30 28.93 1.38
CA VAL A 296 -33.96 29.99 0.64
C VAL A 296 -32.90 31.09 0.41
N VAL A 297 -32.60 31.34 -0.85
CA VAL A 297 -31.33 31.98 -1.22
C VAL A 297 -31.40 33.50 -1.36
N GLY A 298 -32.63 34.07 -1.30
CA GLY A 298 -32.83 35.47 -1.66
C GLY A 298 -32.51 35.71 -3.11
N GLU A 299 -31.91 36.86 -3.46
CA GLU A 299 -31.48 37.12 -4.82
C GLU A 299 -30.25 36.25 -5.18
N ASN A 300 -30.39 35.41 -6.24
CA ASN A 300 -29.38 34.45 -6.64
C ASN A 300 -29.47 34.09 -8.14
N SER A 301 -28.37 34.26 -8.88
CA SER A 301 -28.26 33.94 -10.30
C SER A 301 -27.85 32.49 -10.60
N PHE A 302 -27.50 31.69 -9.60
CA PHE A 302 -26.97 30.33 -9.83
C PHE A 302 -28.04 29.23 -9.81
N ASN A 303 -29.22 29.51 -9.19
CA ASN A 303 -30.31 28.52 -9.15
C ASN A 303 -31.11 28.56 -10.44
N HIS A 304 -31.70 27.42 -10.79
CA HIS A 304 -32.54 27.32 -11.98
C HIS A 304 -33.80 28.18 -11.83
N LYS A 305 -34.18 28.84 -12.90
CA LYS A 305 -35.44 29.60 -12.97
C LYS A 305 -36.62 28.63 -12.79
N VAL A 306 -37.60 29.02 -11.99
CA VAL A 306 -38.81 28.25 -11.84
C VAL A 306 -39.64 28.37 -13.14
N THR A 307 -39.83 27.22 -13.79
CA THR A 307 -40.68 27.09 -14.98
C THR A 307 -41.97 26.35 -14.70
N ASP A 308 -41.95 25.54 -13.64
CA ASP A 308 -43.11 24.82 -13.09
C ASP A 308 -43.41 25.31 -11.66
N PHE A 309 -44.50 26.04 -11.52
CA PHE A 309 -44.92 26.55 -10.21
C PHE A 309 -45.45 25.46 -9.28
N ASP A 310 -45.69 24.23 -9.78
CA ASP A 310 -46.04 23.07 -8.95
C ASP A 310 -44.82 22.29 -8.49
N SER A 311 -43.60 22.67 -8.95
CA SER A 311 -42.36 22.06 -8.51
C SER A 311 -42.24 21.97 -7.00
N LYS A 312 -41.79 20.83 -6.48
CA LYS A 312 -41.49 20.61 -5.07
C LYS A 312 -40.43 21.53 -4.48
N LYS A 313 -39.62 22.18 -5.33
CA LYS A 313 -38.58 23.14 -4.96
C LYS A 313 -39.02 24.59 -5.13
N HIS A 314 -40.27 24.82 -5.59
CA HIS A 314 -40.84 26.15 -5.66
C HIS A 314 -41.85 26.37 -4.52
N TYR A 315 -41.48 27.23 -3.60
CA TYR A 315 -42.31 27.69 -2.48
C TYR A 315 -41.69 28.95 -1.86
N SER A 316 -42.55 29.83 -1.34
CA SER A 316 -42.18 30.92 -0.43
C SER A 316 -42.36 30.45 1.01
N VAL A 317 -41.42 30.82 1.86
CA VAL A 317 -41.42 30.46 3.28
C VAL A 317 -41.94 31.65 4.10
N TYR A 318 -42.94 31.44 4.90
CA TYR A 318 -43.44 32.37 5.88
C TYR A 318 -43.12 31.82 7.28
N TYR A 319 -42.38 32.58 8.09
CA TYR A 319 -41.97 32.18 9.43
C TYR A 319 -42.38 33.19 10.48
N HIS A 320 -43.09 32.73 11.48
CA HIS A 320 -43.50 33.52 12.64
C HIS A 320 -42.57 33.26 13.82
N LYS A 321 -41.70 34.22 14.13
CA LYS A 321 -40.64 34.06 15.13
C LYS A 321 -41.15 33.79 16.56
N VAL A 322 -42.27 34.44 16.97
CA VAL A 322 -42.81 34.31 18.35
C VAL A 322 -43.48 32.96 18.56
N ASN A 323 -44.23 32.49 17.57
CA ASN A 323 -45.00 31.24 17.66
C ASN A 323 -44.20 30.02 17.15
N ASP A 324 -42.96 30.24 16.64
CA ASP A 324 -42.17 29.22 15.98
C ASP A 324 -42.96 28.42 14.93
N ALA A 325 -43.72 29.15 14.07
CA ALA A 325 -44.62 28.58 13.09
C ALA A 325 -44.15 28.82 11.67
N LEU A 326 -44.28 27.79 10.82
CA LEU A 326 -43.81 27.80 9.42
C LEU A 326 -44.96 27.49 8.47
N GLU A 327 -45.18 28.39 7.50
CA GLU A 327 -46.08 28.18 6.38
C GLU A 327 -45.32 28.23 5.04
N LEU A 328 -45.71 27.34 4.13
CA LEU A 328 -45.11 27.26 2.78
C LEU A 328 -46.21 27.51 1.76
N ILE A 329 -45.98 28.50 0.88
CA ILE A 329 -46.98 28.92 -0.09
C ILE A 329 -46.37 28.93 -1.48
N LYS A 330 -47.08 28.41 -2.47
CA LYS A 330 -46.72 28.50 -3.89
C LYS A 330 -47.24 29.78 -4.49
N GLU A 331 -46.37 30.75 -4.61
CA GLU A 331 -46.71 32.06 -5.19
C GLU A 331 -46.34 32.11 -6.67
N LYS A 332 -47.07 32.88 -7.49
CA LYS A 332 -46.84 32.98 -8.93
C LYS A 332 -45.98 34.17 -9.34
N SER A 333 -45.85 35.16 -8.48
CA SER A 333 -45.05 36.35 -8.69
C SER A 333 -44.21 36.73 -7.49
N VAL A 334 -43.00 37.22 -7.69
CA VAL A 334 -42.12 37.73 -6.65
C VAL A 334 -42.73 38.90 -5.87
N ASP A 335 -43.54 39.70 -6.57
CA ASP A 335 -44.22 40.89 -6.01
C ASP A 335 -45.51 40.53 -5.27
N GLU A 336 -46.01 39.33 -5.44
CA GLU A 336 -47.22 38.82 -4.76
C GLU A 336 -46.79 38.22 -3.38
N GLN A 337 -47.39 38.77 -2.33
CA GLN A 337 -47.18 38.24 -0.98
C GLN A 337 -48.52 37.97 -0.29
N ASN A 338 -48.53 37.03 0.66
CA ASN A 338 -49.70 36.76 1.47
C ASN A 338 -49.83 37.81 2.57
N GLU A 339 -50.66 38.83 2.31
CA GLU A 339 -50.90 39.96 3.23
C GLU A 339 -51.48 39.52 4.56
N ALA A 340 -52.30 38.46 4.63
CA ALA A 340 -52.86 37.96 5.87
C ALA A 340 -51.74 37.48 6.82
N LEU A 341 -50.79 36.66 6.31
CA LEU A 341 -49.64 36.17 7.11
C LEU A 341 -48.70 37.31 7.50
N ILE A 342 -48.45 38.27 6.61
CA ILE A 342 -47.63 39.44 6.96
C ILE A 342 -48.26 40.24 8.10
N ASN A 343 -49.59 40.45 8.05
CA ASN A 343 -50.34 41.16 9.11
C ASN A 343 -50.36 40.38 10.42
N GLU A 344 -50.28 39.05 10.37
CA GLU A 344 -50.18 38.17 11.54
C GLU A 344 -48.72 38.15 12.12
N GLY A 345 -47.75 38.79 11.48
CA GLY A 345 -46.39 38.89 11.97
C GLY A 345 -45.37 37.87 11.40
N TYR A 346 -45.76 37.20 10.30
CA TYR A 346 -44.81 36.34 9.59
C TYR A 346 -43.84 37.13 8.75
N SER A 347 -42.59 36.66 8.69
CA SER A 347 -41.55 37.16 7.80
C SER A 347 -41.48 36.26 6.55
N ARG A 348 -41.46 36.88 5.36
CA ARG A 348 -41.42 36.18 4.08
C ARG A 348 -39.97 35.96 3.60
N TYR A 349 -39.65 34.74 3.17
CA TYR A 349 -38.37 34.34 2.57
C TYR A 349 -38.61 33.72 1.21
N ILE A 350 -37.93 34.23 0.17
CA ILE A 350 -38.05 33.77 -1.23
C ILE A 350 -36.71 33.64 -1.90
N SER A 351 -36.65 32.77 -2.92
CA SER A 351 -35.52 32.66 -3.85
C SER A 351 -35.89 33.26 -5.17
N PHE A 352 -35.15 34.27 -5.63
CA PHE A 352 -35.46 35.01 -6.88
C PHE A 352 -34.20 35.54 -7.55
N TYR A 353 -34.34 35.87 -8.81
CA TYR A 353 -33.35 36.60 -9.62
C TYR A 353 -34.01 37.50 -10.66
N LYS A 354 -33.66 38.79 -10.69
CA LYS A 354 -34.23 39.78 -11.60
C LYS A 354 -35.78 39.77 -11.62
N GLY A 355 -36.38 39.68 -10.48
CA GLY A 355 -37.85 39.72 -10.37
C GLY A 355 -38.60 38.42 -10.70
N GLU A 356 -37.87 37.33 -10.98
CA GLU A 356 -38.48 36.03 -11.25
C GLU A 356 -38.00 35.00 -10.21
N PHE A 357 -38.88 34.04 -9.85
CA PHE A 357 -38.55 32.97 -8.94
C PHE A 357 -37.45 32.05 -9.48
N VAL A 358 -36.53 31.66 -8.61
CA VAL A 358 -35.61 30.56 -8.81
C VAL A 358 -35.86 29.46 -7.80
N GLU A 359 -35.51 28.21 -8.14
CA GLU A 359 -35.76 27.07 -7.25
C GLU A 359 -35.01 27.23 -5.92
N ASN A 360 -35.67 26.80 -4.84
CA ASN A 360 -35.03 26.64 -3.54
C ASN A 360 -34.03 25.46 -3.56
N THR A 361 -33.14 25.43 -2.59
CA THR A 361 -32.11 24.35 -2.52
C THR A 361 -32.75 23.00 -2.24
N TYR A 362 -33.80 22.96 -1.40
CA TYR A 362 -34.48 21.75 -0.97
C TYR A 362 -35.92 21.68 -1.41
N THR A 363 -36.49 20.46 -1.35
CA THR A 363 -37.95 20.28 -1.50
C THR A 363 -38.69 20.73 -0.24
N GLU A 364 -39.99 20.97 -0.36
CA GLU A 364 -40.87 21.32 0.77
C GLU A 364 -40.77 20.30 1.92
N GLU A 365 -40.77 19.00 1.58
CA GLU A 365 -40.69 17.91 2.56
C GLU A 365 -39.39 17.98 3.38
N LYS A 366 -38.24 18.20 2.67
CA LYS A 366 -36.94 18.34 3.34
C LYS A 366 -36.87 19.58 4.22
N LEU A 367 -37.46 20.69 3.78
CA LEU A 367 -37.50 21.90 4.59
C LEU A 367 -38.33 21.70 5.88
N ARG A 368 -39.50 21.05 5.79
CA ARG A 368 -40.34 20.74 6.98
C ARG A 368 -39.61 19.80 7.94
N GLU A 369 -38.88 18.81 7.42
CA GLU A 369 -38.03 17.94 8.23
C GLU A 369 -36.97 18.74 9.02
N LEU A 370 -36.25 19.66 8.33
CA LEU A 370 -35.25 20.51 8.97
C LEU A 370 -35.85 21.47 9.99
N PHE A 371 -37.03 22.01 9.72
CA PHE A 371 -37.74 22.85 10.66
C PHE A 371 -38.13 22.08 11.93
N ALA A 372 -38.72 20.89 11.79
CA ALA A 372 -39.09 20.03 12.92
C ALA A 372 -37.85 19.66 13.77
N LYS A 373 -36.67 19.49 13.16
CA LYS A 373 -35.38 19.25 13.83
C LYS A 373 -34.73 20.51 14.40
N LYS A 374 -35.35 21.68 14.27
CA LYS A 374 -34.77 23.00 14.63
C LYS A 374 -33.41 23.27 13.98
N ALA A 375 -33.19 22.69 12.81
CA ALA A 375 -31.96 22.78 12.03
C ALA A 375 -31.96 23.96 11.06
N LEU A 376 -32.86 24.90 11.16
CA LEU A 376 -32.94 26.09 10.34
C LEU A 376 -32.52 27.33 11.10
N ASP A 377 -31.86 28.25 10.44
CA ASP A 377 -31.49 29.57 10.93
C ASP A 377 -32.14 30.64 10.03
N PHE A 378 -33.01 31.44 10.62
CA PHE A 378 -33.78 32.51 9.97
C PHE A 378 -33.09 33.85 10.19
N THR A 379 -32.43 34.34 9.18
CA THR A 379 -31.85 35.69 9.16
C THR A 379 -32.86 36.71 8.61
N GLU A 380 -32.44 37.97 8.49
CA GLU A 380 -33.35 39.03 8.00
C GLU A 380 -33.94 38.77 6.60
N LYS A 381 -33.18 38.16 5.68
CA LYS A 381 -33.55 37.98 4.26
C LYS A 381 -33.29 36.59 3.70
N LYS A 382 -32.71 35.71 4.48
CA LYS A 382 -32.25 34.40 4.01
C LYS A 382 -32.50 33.34 5.04
N LEU A 383 -32.70 32.11 4.55
CA LEU A 383 -32.87 30.94 5.37
C LEU A 383 -31.72 29.97 5.14
N PHE A 384 -31.09 29.54 6.22
CA PHE A 384 -29.95 28.61 6.17
C PHE A 384 -30.27 27.32 6.91
N GLU A 385 -29.70 26.22 6.44
CA GLU A 385 -29.55 25.01 7.24
C GLU A 385 -28.36 25.19 8.18
N LYS A 386 -28.54 24.94 9.46
CA LYS A 386 -27.45 24.97 10.45
C LYS A 386 -26.39 23.91 10.10
N ASN A 387 -25.13 24.30 10.08
CA ASN A 387 -24.03 23.40 9.79
C ASN A 387 -23.35 22.96 11.09
N TYR A 388 -23.69 21.75 11.55
CA TYR A 388 -23.14 21.14 12.77
C TYR A 388 -21.81 20.44 12.55
N SER A 389 -21.33 20.29 11.30
CA SER A 389 -20.02 19.71 11.06
C SER A 389 -18.93 20.57 11.70
N SER A 390 -18.13 19.97 12.58
CA SER A 390 -16.95 20.61 13.19
C SER A 390 -15.71 20.50 12.30
N LYS A 391 -15.81 19.85 11.13
CA LYS A 391 -14.68 19.62 10.21
C LYS A 391 -14.99 20.12 8.81
N ILE A 392 -13.94 20.29 8.00
CA ILE A 392 -14.00 20.56 6.57
C ILE A 392 -13.11 19.57 5.81
N ARG A 393 -13.32 19.49 4.50
CA ARG A 393 -12.49 18.69 3.60
C ARG A 393 -11.10 19.26 3.49
N ILE A 394 -10.11 18.37 3.36
CA ILE A 394 -8.74 18.75 3.02
C ILE A 394 -8.72 19.55 1.72
N LYS A 395 -7.84 20.56 1.66
CA LYS A 395 -7.65 21.39 0.46
C LYS A 395 -6.47 20.91 -0.35
N SER A 396 -6.44 21.20 -1.64
CA SER A 396 -5.32 20.86 -2.52
C SER A 396 -4.02 21.61 -2.20
N MET A 397 -4.08 22.72 -1.46
CA MET A 397 -2.91 23.39 -0.93
C MET A 397 -2.84 23.17 0.59
N LEU A 398 -1.82 22.42 1.01
CA LEU A 398 -1.54 22.13 2.40
C LEU A 398 -0.53 23.15 2.92
N LYS A 399 -0.91 23.83 3.99
CA LYS A 399 -0.09 24.86 4.65
C LYS A 399 0.09 24.54 6.12
N ASN A 400 1.12 25.13 6.68
CA ASN A 400 1.28 25.13 8.13
C ASN A 400 0.18 25.96 8.78
N GLU A 401 -0.59 25.35 9.67
CA GLU A 401 -1.71 26.00 10.35
C GLU A 401 -1.64 25.75 11.86
N GLU A 402 -1.99 26.77 12.63
CA GLU A 402 -2.10 26.68 14.07
C GLU A 402 -3.18 27.63 14.56
N TYR A 403 -4.26 27.06 15.16
CA TYR A 403 -5.40 27.84 15.64
C TYR A 403 -6.19 27.05 16.69
N ASP A 404 -7.06 27.75 17.42
CA ASP A 404 -8.01 27.11 18.31
C ASP A 404 -9.19 26.55 17.50
N ALA A 405 -9.48 25.27 17.65
CA ALA A 405 -10.47 24.51 16.88
C ALA A 405 -11.47 23.82 17.80
N ILE A 406 -12.61 23.44 17.23
CA ILE A 406 -13.58 22.56 17.92
C ILE A 406 -13.22 21.10 17.64
N ILE A 407 -12.73 20.42 18.67
CA ILE A 407 -12.34 19.00 18.62
C ILE A 407 -13.05 18.28 19.77
N ASN A 408 -13.86 17.28 19.45
CA ASN A 408 -14.67 16.52 20.40
C ASN A 408 -15.56 17.42 21.29
N ASN A 409 -16.19 18.41 20.68
CA ASN A 409 -17.08 19.39 21.33
C ASN A 409 -16.39 20.31 22.38
N GLU A 410 -15.06 20.44 22.30
CA GLU A 410 -14.24 21.29 23.13
C GLU A 410 -13.35 22.19 22.28
N VAL A 411 -12.97 23.35 22.81
CA VAL A 411 -11.98 24.22 22.19
C VAL A 411 -10.60 23.66 22.52
N LYS A 412 -9.87 23.20 21.50
CA LYS A 412 -8.50 22.70 21.63
C LYS A 412 -7.59 23.34 20.59
N ARG A 413 -6.31 23.44 20.92
CA ARG A 413 -5.29 23.92 19.99
C ARG A 413 -5.08 22.87 18.89
N TYR A 414 -5.39 23.23 17.64
CA TYR A 414 -5.06 22.45 16.46
C TYR A 414 -3.75 22.96 15.89
N LYS A 415 -2.83 22.04 15.60
CA LYS A 415 -1.56 22.32 14.95
C LYS A 415 -1.36 21.33 13.81
N PHE A 416 -1.00 21.86 12.65
CA PHE A 416 -0.65 21.08 11.47
C PHE A 416 0.68 21.63 10.95
N ASP A 417 1.80 21.01 11.34
CA ASP A 417 3.16 21.46 11.05
C ASP A 417 3.86 20.53 10.07
N ILE A 418 3.81 20.88 8.80
CA ILE A 418 4.34 20.08 7.68
C ILE A 418 5.73 20.53 7.21
N LYS A 419 6.41 21.40 7.98
CA LYS A 419 7.75 21.88 7.62
C LYS A 419 8.82 20.81 7.79
N THR A 420 9.68 20.66 6.79
CA THR A 420 10.87 19.81 6.87
C THR A 420 11.78 20.20 8.04
N THR A 421 11.89 21.51 8.35
CA THR A 421 12.70 21.97 9.49
C THR A 421 12.15 21.53 10.84
N SER A 422 10.83 21.50 11.02
CA SER A 422 10.19 20.98 12.24
C SER A 422 10.36 19.47 12.37
N ALA A 423 10.20 18.75 11.27
CA ALA A 423 10.45 17.31 11.21
C ALA A 423 11.92 16.97 11.57
N GLY A 424 12.86 17.76 11.04
CA GLY A 424 14.27 17.63 11.41
C GLY A 424 14.55 17.91 12.89
N THR A 425 13.90 18.93 13.47
CA THR A 425 14.01 19.22 14.91
C THR A 425 13.44 18.07 15.76
N TYR A 426 12.30 17.51 15.35
CA TYR A 426 11.70 16.36 15.99
C TYR A 426 12.65 15.14 15.93
N GLN A 427 13.24 14.83 14.77
CA GLN A 427 14.19 13.74 14.61
C GLN A 427 15.40 13.91 15.55
N LYS A 428 16.01 15.12 15.60
CA LYS A 428 17.14 15.40 16.51
C LYS A 428 16.77 15.15 17.97
N ALA A 429 15.61 15.61 18.38
CA ALA A 429 15.12 15.39 19.75
C ALA A 429 14.88 13.91 20.04
N LEU A 430 14.26 13.17 19.11
CA LEU A 430 13.96 11.75 19.26
C LEU A 430 15.23 10.89 19.42
N PHE A 431 16.26 11.20 18.64
CA PHE A 431 17.56 10.50 18.69
C PHE A 431 18.55 11.09 19.72
N ALA A 432 18.18 12.15 20.40
CA ALA A 432 19.08 12.90 21.30
C ALA A 432 20.41 13.28 20.61
N LYS A 433 20.34 13.75 19.36
CA LYS A 433 21.49 14.13 18.53
C LYS A 433 21.42 15.59 18.11
N ASN A 434 22.55 16.21 17.87
CA ASN A 434 22.64 17.58 17.37
C ASN A 434 22.49 17.67 15.86
N ASP A 435 22.92 16.63 15.14
CA ASP A 435 22.87 16.53 13.69
C ASP A 435 21.71 15.63 13.22
N LEU A 436 21.23 15.86 11.99
CA LEU A 436 20.28 14.98 11.35
C LEU A 436 20.97 13.65 10.99
N LEU A 437 20.32 12.55 11.29
CA LEU A 437 20.78 11.20 10.89
C LEU A 437 20.27 10.82 9.51
N PHE A 438 19.12 11.37 9.14
CA PHE A 438 18.50 11.19 7.82
C PHE A 438 18.10 12.58 7.31
N ASP A 439 18.52 12.92 6.10
CA ASP A 439 18.27 14.23 5.51
C ASP A 439 16.80 14.42 5.11
N ALA A 440 16.29 15.63 5.28
CA ALA A 440 14.95 16.05 4.85
C ALA A 440 13.79 15.10 5.28
N PRO A 441 13.69 14.71 6.57
CA PRO A 441 12.61 13.82 7.00
C PRO A 441 11.25 14.46 6.78
N LYS A 442 10.26 13.64 6.41
CA LYS A 442 8.86 14.09 6.29
C LYS A 442 8.26 14.37 7.67
N SER A 443 7.22 15.20 7.69
CA SER A 443 6.47 15.48 8.91
C SER A 443 5.49 14.33 9.22
N THR A 444 5.42 13.91 10.48
CA THR A 444 4.39 12.98 10.96
C THR A 444 2.98 13.56 10.82
N ASP A 445 2.81 14.90 10.98
CA ASP A 445 1.50 15.54 10.81
C ASP A 445 0.96 15.42 9.39
N LEU A 446 1.83 15.47 8.37
CA LEU A 446 1.42 15.27 6.98
C LEU A 446 0.80 13.88 6.79
N ILE A 447 1.49 12.85 7.27
CA ILE A 447 1.06 11.46 7.10
C ILE A 447 -0.18 11.17 7.96
N LYS A 448 -0.24 11.68 9.21
CA LYS A 448 -1.46 11.64 10.04
C LYS A 448 -2.63 12.31 9.34
N GLY A 449 -2.39 13.46 8.70
CA GLY A 449 -3.40 14.16 7.91
C GLY A 449 -3.99 13.30 6.80
N PHE A 450 -3.19 12.48 6.11
CA PHE A 450 -3.68 11.55 5.09
C PHE A 450 -4.44 10.36 5.70
N MET A 451 -3.94 9.76 6.78
CA MET A 451 -4.64 8.66 7.47
C MET A 451 -6.01 9.08 8.01
N THR A 452 -6.16 10.32 8.46
CA THR A 452 -7.45 10.84 8.96
C THR A 452 -8.49 11.11 7.87
N LEU A 453 -8.14 10.95 6.59
CA LEU A 453 -9.09 10.96 5.46
C LEU A 453 -9.95 9.71 5.39
N PHE A 454 -9.49 8.61 5.98
CA PHE A 454 -10.23 7.34 6.06
C PHE A 454 -11.17 7.36 7.27
N GLU A 455 -12.38 6.84 7.09
CA GLU A 455 -13.34 6.72 8.19
C GLU A 455 -12.91 5.63 9.18
N GLN A 456 -12.32 4.56 8.66
CA GLN A 456 -11.85 3.41 9.43
C GLN A 456 -10.56 3.77 10.18
N LYS A 457 -10.39 3.18 11.38
CA LYS A 457 -9.22 3.37 12.24
C LYS A 457 -8.36 2.10 12.39
N ASP A 458 -8.66 1.10 11.59
CA ASP A 458 -8.01 -0.21 11.54
C ASP A 458 -7.38 -0.50 10.17
N ILE A 459 -7.06 0.56 9.41
CA ILE A 459 -6.47 0.45 8.07
C ILE A 459 -5.03 -0.06 8.11
N THR A 460 -4.65 -0.76 7.05
CA THR A 460 -3.26 -1.15 6.80
C THR A 460 -2.56 -0.14 5.89
N VAL A 461 -1.43 0.38 6.39
CA VAL A 461 -0.61 1.41 5.72
C VAL A 461 0.69 0.79 5.25
N LEU A 462 0.97 0.83 3.94
CA LEU A 462 2.23 0.38 3.34
C LEU A 462 3.09 1.59 2.95
N ASP A 463 4.38 1.53 3.30
CA ASP A 463 5.39 2.46 2.82
C ASP A 463 6.62 1.68 2.35
N PHE A 464 6.82 1.60 1.04
CA PHE A 464 7.94 0.86 0.45
C PHE A 464 9.14 1.73 0.05
N PHE A 465 9.14 2.97 0.54
CA PHE A 465 10.29 3.89 0.58
C PHE A 465 10.38 4.50 1.98
N ALA A 466 10.49 3.64 3.01
CA ALA A 466 10.32 4.02 4.41
C ALA A 466 11.28 5.13 4.89
N GLY A 467 12.45 5.26 4.28
CA GLY A 467 13.45 6.25 4.64
C GLY A 467 13.79 6.15 6.13
N SER A 468 13.47 7.19 6.88
CA SER A 468 13.63 7.18 8.34
C SER A 468 12.41 6.66 9.12
N ALA A 469 11.48 5.94 8.48
CA ALA A 469 10.26 5.37 9.07
C ALA A 469 9.29 6.40 9.69
N THR A 470 9.12 7.54 9.02
CA THR A 470 8.17 8.59 9.47
C THR A 470 6.73 8.08 9.46
N THR A 471 6.38 7.23 8.51
CA THR A 471 5.04 6.64 8.38
C THR A 471 4.70 5.75 9.58
N ALA A 472 5.62 4.91 10.04
CA ALA A 472 5.43 4.06 11.22
C ALA A 472 5.22 4.91 12.49
N ASP A 473 6.05 5.93 12.69
CA ASP A 473 5.93 6.88 13.79
C ASP A 473 4.56 7.60 13.78
N ALA A 474 4.11 8.05 12.59
CA ALA A 474 2.79 8.69 12.43
C ALA A 474 1.62 7.74 12.73
N VAL A 475 1.72 6.46 12.33
CA VAL A 475 0.70 5.43 12.65
C VAL A 475 0.60 5.24 14.16
N MET A 476 1.72 5.05 14.85
CA MET A 476 1.73 4.87 16.30
C MET A 476 1.20 6.09 17.05
N GLN A 477 1.62 7.31 16.66
CA GLN A 477 1.09 8.54 17.25
C GLN A 477 -0.42 8.63 17.11
N LEU A 478 -0.96 8.39 15.90
CA LEU A 478 -2.38 8.50 15.65
C LEU A 478 -3.19 7.44 16.38
N ASN A 479 -2.68 6.20 16.48
CA ASN A 479 -3.29 5.13 17.28
C ASN A 479 -3.35 5.50 18.78
N ALA A 480 -2.30 6.10 19.31
CA ALA A 480 -2.29 6.60 20.70
C ALA A 480 -3.26 7.77 20.91
N GLU A 481 -3.39 8.68 19.93
CA GLU A 481 -4.26 9.86 20.00
C GLU A 481 -5.75 9.54 19.93
N ASP A 482 -6.15 8.57 19.09
CA ASP A 482 -7.56 8.33 18.78
C ASP A 482 -8.06 6.92 19.06
N GLY A 483 -7.20 6.05 19.64
CA GLY A 483 -7.51 4.67 19.99
C GLY A 483 -7.71 3.76 18.78
N GLY A 484 -7.15 4.11 17.62
CA GLY A 484 -7.17 3.28 16.42
C GLY A 484 -6.25 2.07 16.54
N THR A 485 -6.41 1.14 15.60
CA THR A 485 -5.62 -0.10 15.46
C THR A 485 -5.00 -0.21 14.07
N ARG A 486 -4.59 0.94 13.50
CA ARG A 486 -3.91 0.98 12.20
C ARG A 486 -2.63 0.18 12.27
N GLN A 487 -2.32 -0.52 11.19
CA GLN A 487 -1.10 -1.31 11.06
C GLN A 487 -0.18 -0.69 10.02
N PHE A 488 1.12 -0.87 10.19
CA PHE A 488 2.07 -0.45 9.16
C PHE A 488 2.88 -1.63 8.62
N ILE A 489 3.22 -1.54 7.34
CA ILE A 489 4.19 -2.39 6.64
C ILE A 489 5.23 -1.43 6.06
N MET A 490 6.46 -1.52 6.56
CA MET A 490 7.57 -0.65 6.14
C MET A 490 8.59 -1.45 5.37
N ILE A 491 9.09 -0.90 4.27
CA ILE A 491 10.14 -1.53 3.47
C ILE A 491 11.28 -0.54 3.26
N GLN A 492 12.50 -0.93 3.61
CA GLN A 492 13.69 -0.12 3.44
C GLN A 492 14.87 -0.92 2.92
N LEU A 493 15.48 -0.42 1.85
CA LEU A 493 16.74 -0.93 1.35
C LEU A 493 17.85 -0.65 2.38
N PRO A 494 18.73 -1.62 2.70
CA PRO A 494 19.86 -1.43 3.62
C PRO A 494 21.02 -0.66 2.96
N GLU A 495 20.72 0.57 2.53
CA GLU A 495 21.73 1.46 1.95
C GLU A 495 22.82 1.77 2.95
N LYS A 496 24.08 1.46 2.57
CA LYS A 496 25.23 1.64 3.45
C LYS A 496 25.54 3.12 3.67
N THR A 497 25.77 3.49 4.92
CA THR A 497 26.20 4.85 5.31
C THR A 497 27.70 5.08 5.04
N TYR A 498 28.40 4.08 4.54
CA TYR A 498 29.85 4.09 4.27
C TYR A 498 30.19 3.42 2.95
N ALA A 499 31.34 3.78 2.43
CA ALA A 499 32.05 3.05 1.37
C ALA A 499 33.34 2.40 1.94
N LEU A 500 33.84 1.38 1.26
CA LEU A 500 35.15 0.79 1.59
C LEU A 500 36.25 1.48 0.77
N ASP A 501 37.35 1.85 1.42
CA ASP A 501 38.54 2.31 0.73
C ASP A 501 39.35 1.13 0.14
N HIS A 502 40.46 1.43 -0.52
CA HIS A 502 41.33 0.41 -1.09
C HIS A 502 41.98 -0.55 -0.09
N GLN A 503 41.90 -0.24 1.21
CA GLN A 503 42.43 -1.06 2.30
C GLN A 503 41.31 -1.82 3.05
N GLY A 504 40.04 -1.69 2.58
CA GLY A 504 38.88 -2.29 3.25
C GLY A 504 38.36 -1.52 4.47
N THR A 505 38.86 -0.30 4.70
CA THR A 505 38.41 0.55 5.83
C THR A 505 37.10 1.24 5.48
N LYS A 506 36.15 1.26 6.43
CA LYS A 506 34.86 1.95 6.26
C LYS A 506 35.05 3.47 6.31
N ILE A 507 34.70 4.17 5.25
CA ILE A 507 34.71 5.63 5.15
C ILE A 507 33.28 6.13 4.99
N ALA A 508 32.86 7.09 5.83
CA ALA A 508 31.51 7.66 5.79
C ALA A 508 31.14 8.24 4.41
N ASN A 509 29.99 7.87 3.88
CA ASN A 509 29.43 8.51 2.70
C ASN A 509 29.07 9.98 3.02
N LYS A 510 29.20 10.84 2.03
CA LYS A 510 28.99 12.29 2.21
C LYS A 510 27.56 12.59 2.65
N SER A 511 26.56 11.93 2.07
CA SER A 511 25.14 12.12 2.35
C SER A 511 24.68 11.56 3.70
N SER A 512 25.38 10.56 4.26
CA SER A 512 25.02 9.88 5.50
C SER A 512 26.10 9.91 6.58
N LYS A 513 26.97 10.92 6.51
CA LYS A 513 28.13 11.07 7.41
C LYS A 513 27.72 11.10 8.89
N SER A 514 26.68 11.85 9.23
CA SER A 514 26.18 11.96 10.62
C SER A 514 25.64 10.62 11.13
N ALA A 515 24.97 9.85 10.30
CA ALA A 515 24.47 8.52 10.63
C ALA A 515 25.63 7.55 10.92
N PHE A 516 26.63 7.51 10.03
CA PHE A 516 27.82 6.66 10.23
C PHE A 516 28.56 6.99 11.55
N HIS A 517 28.79 8.29 11.82
CA HIS A 517 29.42 8.70 13.09
C HIS A 517 28.55 8.46 14.33
N ALA A 518 27.25 8.35 14.17
CA ALA A 518 26.35 7.95 15.24
C ALA A 518 26.29 6.42 15.46
N GLY A 519 26.97 5.64 14.61
CA GLY A 519 27.08 4.18 14.74
C GLY A 519 26.17 3.39 13.81
N TYR A 520 25.30 4.02 13.02
CA TYR A 520 24.45 3.34 12.06
C TYR A 520 25.22 3.00 10.78
N LEU A 521 25.20 1.74 10.39
CA LEU A 521 25.92 1.25 9.21
C LEU A 521 25.04 1.24 7.96
N SER A 522 23.70 1.28 8.14
CA SER A 522 22.74 1.35 7.05
C SER A 522 21.52 2.21 7.41
N ILE A 523 20.73 2.58 6.41
CA ILE A 523 19.56 3.46 6.60
C ILE A 523 18.43 2.74 7.34
N ASP A 524 18.22 1.45 7.07
CA ASP A 524 17.19 0.64 7.74
C ASP A 524 17.41 0.52 9.27
N GLU A 525 18.66 0.56 9.74
CA GLU A 525 18.98 0.61 11.18
C GLU A 525 18.43 1.89 11.82
N ILE A 526 18.53 3.04 11.12
CA ILE A 526 17.96 4.31 11.59
C ILE A 526 16.43 4.21 11.64
N SER A 527 15.83 3.58 10.63
CA SER A 527 14.40 3.40 10.51
C SER A 527 13.85 2.58 11.69
N ARG A 528 14.47 1.42 11.97
CA ARG A 528 14.08 0.53 13.07
C ARG A 528 14.26 1.18 14.44
N ASP A 529 15.37 1.86 14.66
CA ASP A 529 15.63 2.58 15.92
C ASP A 529 14.65 3.75 16.12
N ARG A 530 14.25 4.45 15.03
CA ARG A 530 13.20 5.47 15.12
C ARG A 530 11.88 4.88 15.60
N ILE A 531 11.44 3.74 15.07
CA ILE A 531 10.20 3.09 15.49
C ILE A 531 10.24 2.80 16.99
N GLN A 532 11.32 2.21 17.47
CA GLN A 532 11.49 1.88 18.90
C GLN A 532 11.50 3.13 19.79
N LYS A 533 12.22 4.19 19.37
CA LYS A 533 12.29 5.45 20.12
C LYS A 533 10.96 6.19 20.13
N ALA A 534 10.26 6.22 18.99
CA ALA A 534 8.95 6.84 18.89
C ALA A 534 7.93 6.10 19.77
N SER A 535 7.94 4.78 19.76
CA SER A 535 7.09 3.95 20.63
C SER A 535 7.33 4.27 22.11
N ARG A 536 8.59 4.27 22.57
CA ARG A 536 8.93 4.59 23.97
C ARG A 536 8.47 6.01 24.33
N LYS A 537 8.75 6.99 23.49
CA LYS A 537 8.33 8.38 23.70
C LYS A 537 6.80 8.50 23.83
N ILE A 538 6.05 7.85 22.95
CA ILE A 538 4.58 7.85 23.00
C ILE A 538 4.08 7.24 24.30
N GLN A 539 4.65 6.12 24.73
CA GLN A 539 4.29 5.46 26.00
C GLN A 539 4.59 6.33 27.22
N GLU A 540 5.76 6.99 27.24
CA GLU A 540 6.16 7.91 28.31
C GLU A 540 5.27 9.14 28.39
N GLU A 541 4.96 9.77 27.24
CA GLU A 541 4.14 11.00 27.16
C GLU A 541 2.68 10.72 27.45
N THR A 542 2.15 9.59 27.02
CA THR A 542 0.73 9.24 27.19
C THR A 542 0.44 8.59 28.55
N GLY A 543 1.37 7.83 29.08
CA GLY A 543 1.26 7.18 30.40
C GLY A 543 -0.03 6.37 30.56
N LEU A 544 -0.81 6.65 31.60
CA LEU A 544 -2.07 5.92 31.90
C LEU A 544 -3.19 6.16 30.87
N ALA A 545 -3.09 7.16 30.03
CA ALA A 545 -4.06 7.45 28.96
C ALA A 545 -3.80 6.63 27.69
N LEU A 546 -2.73 5.85 27.63
CA LEU A 546 -2.42 5.03 26.47
C LEU A 546 -3.52 3.97 26.24
N PRO A 547 -4.06 3.86 25.01
CA PRO A 547 -5.07 2.85 24.69
C PRO A 547 -4.56 1.43 24.97
N LYS A 548 -5.40 0.57 25.53
CA LYS A 548 -5.00 -0.82 25.88
C LYS A 548 -4.57 -1.65 24.68
N GLN A 549 -5.10 -1.34 23.50
CA GLN A 549 -4.79 -1.99 22.23
C GLN A 549 -3.60 -1.36 21.49
N PHE A 550 -2.88 -0.42 22.12
CA PHE A 550 -1.72 0.22 21.49
C PHE A 550 -0.64 -0.82 21.20
N ASP A 551 -0.28 -0.95 19.95
CA ASP A 551 0.84 -1.77 19.47
C ASP A 551 2.04 -0.84 19.21
N GLY A 552 3.07 -0.96 20.01
CA GLY A 552 4.31 -0.18 19.91
C GLY A 552 5.50 -1.00 19.42
N GLY A 553 5.30 -2.29 19.13
CA GLY A 553 6.32 -3.19 18.59
C GLY A 553 6.28 -3.26 17.06
N PHE A 554 7.13 -4.11 16.50
CA PHE A 554 7.07 -4.55 15.10
C PHE A 554 7.86 -5.84 14.93
N LYS A 555 7.50 -6.64 13.90
CA LYS A 555 8.29 -7.80 13.47
C LYS A 555 9.23 -7.39 12.34
N HIS A 556 10.45 -7.88 12.41
CA HIS A 556 11.49 -7.58 11.43
C HIS A 556 11.84 -8.80 10.59
N TYR A 557 11.93 -8.58 9.29
CA TYR A 557 12.30 -9.58 8.28
C TYR A 557 13.33 -9.00 7.33
N THR A 558 14.29 -9.81 6.90
CA THR A 558 15.24 -9.44 5.84
C THR A 558 14.91 -10.22 4.57
N VAL A 559 14.79 -9.52 3.44
CA VAL A 559 14.57 -10.13 2.12
C VAL A 559 15.88 -10.05 1.35
N VAL A 560 16.43 -11.21 1.00
CA VAL A 560 17.75 -11.34 0.40
C VAL A 560 17.79 -12.50 -0.61
N ALA A 561 18.56 -12.35 -1.68
CA ALA A 561 18.83 -13.43 -2.61
C ALA A 561 19.83 -14.42 -1.98
N PRO A 562 19.63 -15.74 -2.16
CA PRO A 562 20.68 -16.71 -1.85
C PRO A 562 21.93 -16.44 -2.67
N GLU A 563 23.10 -16.88 -2.16
CA GLU A 563 24.34 -16.76 -2.89
C GLU A 563 24.33 -17.60 -4.19
N GLN A 564 25.05 -17.14 -5.23
CA GLN A 564 25.07 -17.83 -6.53
C GLN A 564 25.49 -19.33 -6.44
N PRO A 565 26.48 -19.73 -5.64
CA PRO A 565 26.79 -21.16 -5.47
C PRO A 565 25.61 -21.99 -4.94
N THR A 566 24.80 -21.43 -4.05
CA THR A 566 23.58 -22.10 -3.56
C THR A 566 22.56 -22.27 -4.66
N LEU A 567 22.35 -21.25 -5.50
CA LEU A 567 21.44 -21.33 -6.65
C LEU A 567 21.94 -22.35 -7.68
N ASP A 568 23.24 -22.39 -7.97
CA ASP A 568 23.87 -23.34 -8.87
C ASP A 568 23.70 -24.79 -8.35
N ASP A 569 23.80 -25.02 -7.04
CA ASP A 569 23.56 -26.32 -6.43
C ASP A 569 22.08 -26.73 -6.52
N LEU A 570 21.14 -25.77 -6.32
CA LEU A 570 19.71 -26.03 -6.52
C LEU A 570 19.39 -26.41 -7.98
N GLU A 571 20.00 -25.75 -8.96
CA GLU A 571 19.83 -26.06 -10.39
C GLU A 571 20.43 -27.40 -10.78
N ALA A 572 21.53 -27.78 -10.14
CA ALA A 572 22.24 -29.04 -10.40
C ALA A 572 21.48 -30.28 -9.88
N PHE A 573 20.44 -30.11 -9.06
CA PHE A 573 19.66 -31.21 -8.51
C PHE A 573 18.66 -31.76 -9.52
N ASP A 574 18.75 -33.06 -9.81
CA ASP A 574 17.84 -33.78 -10.69
C ASP A 574 16.67 -34.38 -9.86
N MET A 575 15.49 -33.81 -10.06
CA MET A 575 14.28 -34.20 -9.32
C MET A 575 13.77 -35.61 -9.62
N GLU A 576 14.13 -36.18 -10.79
CA GLU A 576 13.72 -37.53 -11.20
C GLU A 576 14.57 -38.61 -10.54
N THR A 577 15.86 -38.34 -10.40
CA THR A 577 16.83 -39.27 -9.83
C THR A 577 17.16 -39.03 -8.37
N GLY A 578 16.86 -37.85 -7.84
CA GLY A 578 17.27 -37.43 -6.49
C GLY A 578 18.77 -37.24 -6.33
N LEU A 579 19.50 -36.99 -7.41
CA LEU A 579 20.95 -36.86 -7.45
C LEU A 579 21.38 -35.50 -7.96
N PHE A 580 22.55 -35.03 -7.53
CA PHE A 580 23.18 -33.84 -8.10
C PHE A 580 23.93 -34.16 -9.38
N LYS A 581 23.76 -33.31 -10.37
CA LYS A 581 24.49 -33.38 -11.64
C LYS A 581 25.59 -32.30 -11.64
N ASP A 582 26.84 -32.72 -11.56
CA ASP A 582 27.96 -31.80 -11.62
C ASP A 582 28.14 -31.14 -13.00
N ALA A 583 29.01 -30.13 -13.08
CA ALA A 583 29.31 -29.44 -14.34
C ALA A 583 29.87 -30.36 -15.45
N SER A 584 30.33 -31.56 -15.11
CA SER A 584 30.78 -32.59 -16.08
C SER A 584 29.64 -33.52 -16.53
N GLY A 585 28.43 -33.38 -15.94
CA GLY A 585 27.26 -34.21 -16.20
C GLY A 585 27.30 -35.53 -15.46
N GLN A 586 28.21 -35.72 -14.47
CA GLN A 586 28.22 -36.90 -13.61
C GLN A 586 27.32 -36.70 -12.39
N PHE A 587 26.56 -37.75 -12.03
CA PHE A 587 25.72 -37.72 -10.84
C PHE A 587 26.52 -38.02 -9.58
N ARG A 588 26.31 -37.23 -8.54
CA ARG A 588 26.79 -37.49 -7.18
C ARG A 588 25.60 -37.64 -6.22
N GLN A 589 25.68 -38.56 -5.28
CA GLN A 589 24.70 -38.67 -4.21
C GLN A 589 25.01 -37.59 -3.14
N LEU A 590 23.96 -37.06 -2.48
CA LEU A 590 24.13 -36.23 -1.29
C LEU A 590 25.00 -36.97 -0.26
N SER A 591 25.88 -36.24 0.42
CA SER A 591 26.62 -36.76 1.56
C SER A 591 25.67 -37.19 2.69
N GLU A 592 26.16 -37.90 3.72
CA GLU A 592 25.36 -38.22 4.91
C GLU A 592 24.82 -36.96 5.61
N ASN A 593 25.46 -35.79 5.40
CA ASN A 593 25.03 -34.46 5.89
C ASN A 593 24.31 -33.63 4.81
N GLY A 594 23.89 -34.21 3.71
CA GLY A 594 23.39 -33.50 2.55
C GLY A 594 22.20 -32.59 2.80
N PHE A 595 21.38 -32.91 3.81
CA PHE A 595 20.28 -32.05 4.22
C PHE A 595 20.78 -30.73 4.85
N ASP A 596 21.75 -30.81 5.76
CA ASP A 596 22.36 -29.63 6.36
C ASP A 596 23.05 -28.76 5.30
N ASP A 597 23.68 -29.42 4.30
CA ASP A 597 24.30 -28.74 3.15
C ASP A 597 23.27 -27.97 2.30
N MET A 598 22.01 -28.41 2.25
CA MET A 598 20.95 -27.75 1.44
C MET A 598 20.11 -26.74 2.25
N ILE A 599 20.14 -26.75 3.58
CA ILE A 599 19.40 -25.84 4.44
C ILE A 599 20.29 -24.74 5.03
N GLN A 600 21.50 -25.09 5.46
CA GLN A 600 22.40 -24.15 6.12
C GLN A 600 22.67 -22.85 5.33
N PRO A 601 22.81 -22.87 3.99
CA PRO A 601 22.95 -21.65 3.19
C PRO A 601 21.79 -20.64 3.33
N PHE A 602 20.62 -21.10 3.77
CA PHE A 602 19.44 -20.26 3.99
C PHE A 602 19.33 -19.73 5.43
N SER A 603 20.24 -20.12 6.34
CA SER A 603 20.26 -19.53 7.67
C SER A 603 20.66 -18.04 7.65
N ALA A 604 20.30 -17.30 8.71
CA ALA A 604 20.72 -15.91 8.85
C ALA A 604 22.26 -15.75 8.75
N GLU A 605 23.00 -16.71 9.32
CA GLU A 605 24.47 -16.75 9.23
C GLU A 605 24.94 -17.00 7.78
N GLY A 606 24.36 -18.00 7.09
CA GLY A 606 24.69 -18.34 5.71
C GLY A 606 24.41 -17.21 4.72
N LEU A 607 23.33 -16.47 4.96
CA LEU A 607 22.92 -15.31 4.17
C LEU A 607 23.56 -13.99 4.62
N GLN A 608 24.40 -14.02 5.67
CA GLN A 608 25.10 -12.86 6.24
C GLN A 608 24.15 -11.71 6.64
N VAL A 609 22.99 -12.04 7.21
CA VAL A 609 21.99 -11.10 7.69
C VAL A 609 21.84 -11.17 9.20
N GLU A 610 21.21 -10.15 9.79
CA GLU A 610 20.93 -10.09 11.23
C GLU A 610 19.92 -11.14 11.70
N GLY A 611 20.04 -11.53 12.95
CA GLY A 611 19.17 -12.48 13.63
C GLY A 611 19.77 -13.89 13.69
N ASN A 612 19.01 -14.82 14.25
CA ASN A 612 19.44 -16.19 14.48
C ASN A 612 18.51 -17.22 13.81
N ALA A 613 17.85 -16.83 12.71
CA ALA A 613 17.01 -17.74 11.97
C ALA A 613 17.80 -18.93 11.43
N SER A 614 17.28 -20.13 11.65
CA SER A 614 17.76 -21.32 10.95
C SER A 614 17.38 -21.30 9.49
N GLY A 615 18.02 -22.12 8.67
CA GLY A 615 17.62 -22.26 7.28
C GLY A 615 16.17 -22.78 7.15
N GLU A 616 15.71 -23.62 8.07
CA GLU A 616 14.32 -24.06 8.12
C GLU A 616 13.36 -22.89 8.38
N ASP A 617 13.67 -22.02 9.36
CA ASP A 617 12.83 -20.84 9.65
C ASP A 617 12.68 -19.95 8.43
N THR A 618 13.77 -19.73 7.69
CA THR A 618 13.79 -18.92 6.47
C THR A 618 12.94 -19.54 5.37
N ILE A 619 13.15 -20.82 5.06
CA ILE A 619 12.42 -21.53 4.00
C ILE A 619 10.94 -21.61 4.37
N LEU A 620 10.60 -21.96 5.61
CA LEU A 620 9.22 -22.05 6.08
C LEU A 620 8.51 -20.68 6.00
N THR A 621 9.16 -19.62 6.50
CA THR A 621 8.60 -18.25 6.42
C THR A 621 8.34 -17.84 4.97
N THR A 622 9.28 -18.09 4.08
CA THR A 622 9.15 -17.81 2.64
C THR A 622 7.99 -18.58 2.01
N TRP A 623 7.83 -19.86 2.37
CA TRP A 623 6.75 -20.71 1.85
C TRP A 623 5.38 -20.33 2.39
N LEU A 624 5.29 -19.94 3.67
CA LEU A 624 4.04 -19.48 4.26
C LEU A 624 3.50 -18.25 3.51
N VAL A 625 4.38 -17.29 3.24
CA VAL A 625 4.01 -16.10 2.45
C VAL A 625 3.62 -16.47 1.02
N ALA A 626 4.38 -17.35 0.37
CA ALA A 626 4.07 -17.85 -0.99
C ALA A 626 2.74 -18.62 -1.05
N ASP A 627 2.34 -19.25 0.04
CA ASP A 627 1.06 -19.96 0.18
C ASP A 627 -0.11 -19.06 0.60
N GLY A 628 0.13 -17.75 0.73
CA GLY A 628 -0.89 -16.76 1.05
C GLY A 628 -1.17 -16.58 2.55
N TYR A 629 -0.37 -17.17 3.42
CA TYR A 629 -0.53 -16.96 4.86
C TYR A 629 0.06 -15.62 5.31
N PRO A 630 -0.59 -14.93 6.26
CA PRO A 630 -0.01 -13.75 6.87
C PRO A 630 1.22 -14.14 7.73
N LEU A 631 2.15 -13.20 7.90
CA LEU A 631 3.40 -13.44 8.64
C LEU A 631 3.21 -13.65 10.15
N ASP A 632 2.02 -13.43 10.65
CA ASP A 632 1.63 -13.69 12.04
C ASP A 632 0.79 -14.96 12.19
N VAL A 633 0.71 -15.80 11.15
CA VAL A 633 0.02 -17.09 11.23
C VAL A 633 0.64 -17.97 12.32
N GLU A 634 -0.22 -18.60 13.09
CA GLU A 634 0.23 -19.55 14.11
C GLU A 634 0.70 -20.86 13.46
N VAL A 635 1.92 -21.26 13.78
CA VAL A 635 2.54 -22.51 13.33
C VAL A 635 2.61 -23.45 14.50
N GLU A 636 1.75 -24.47 14.47
CA GLU A 636 1.77 -25.56 15.46
C GLU A 636 2.85 -26.57 15.10
N ARG A 637 3.56 -27.12 16.10
CA ARG A 637 4.47 -28.25 15.91
C ARG A 637 3.73 -29.53 16.26
N ILE A 638 3.61 -30.43 15.27
CA ILE A 638 3.02 -31.77 15.48
C ILE A 638 4.11 -32.83 15.47
N GLU A 639 3.99 -33.78 16.35
CA GLU A 639 4.91 -34.92 16.44
C GLU A 639 4.29 -36.14 15.73
N LEU A 640 5.05 -36.71 14.80
CA LEU A 640 4.71 -37.91 14.04
C LEU A 640 5.78 -38.97 14.28
N HIS A 641 5.58 -39.78 15.30
CA HIS A 641 6.51 -40.85 15.69
C HIS A 641 7.97 -40.37 15.84
N GLY A 642 8.17 -39.33 16.65
CA GLY A 642 9.46 -38.68 16.87
C GLY A 642 9.88 -37.65 15.82
N TYR A 643 9.13 -37.50 14.73
CA TYR A 643 9.37 -36.49 13.70
C TYR A 643 8.53 -35.25 13.96
N GLN A 644 9.17 -34.06 13.90
CA GLN A 644 8.49 -32.78 14.07
C GLN A 644 8.11 -32.18 12.72
N ALA A 645 6.83 -31.91 12.53
CA ALA A 645 6.33 -31.22 11.34
C ALA A 645 5.61 -29.94 11.72
N SER A 646 5.59 -28.95 10.82
CA SER A 646 4.88 -27.68 11.01
C SER A 646 3.46 -27.80 10.46
N TYR A 647 2.46 -27.50 11.30
CA TYR A 647 1.05 -27.57 10.96
C TYR A 647 0.41 -26.18 11.02
N VAL A 648 -0.32 -25.80 10.00
CA VAL A 648 -0.81 -24.43 9.84
C VAL A 648 -2.28 -24.46 9.47
N ASP A 649 -3.06 -23.57 10.12
CA ASP A 649 -4.47 -23.30 9.83
C ASP A 649 -5.34 -24.56 9.75
N HIS A 650 -5.02 -25.57 10.56
CA HIS A 650 -5.71 -26.87 10.59
C HIS A 650 -5.95 -27.50 9.20
N SER A 651 -5.08 -27.20 8.24
CA SER A 651 -5.26 -27.61 6.84
C SER A 651 -3.99 -28.04 6.11
N ARG A 652 -2.82 -27.52 6.51
CA ARG A 652 -1.57 -27.71 5.79
C ARG A 652 -0.44 -28.16 6.69
N ILE A 653 0.34 -29.13 6.21
CA ILE A 653 1.54 -29.63 6.89
C ILE A 653 2.77 -29.34 6.03
N TYR A 654 3.83 -28.85 6.68
CA TYR A 654 5.15 -28.69 6.09
C TYR A 654 6.09 -29.71 6.71
N VAL A 655 6.70 -30.54 5.87
CA VAL A 655 7.62 -31.60 6.23
C VAL A 655 8.98 -31.24 5.63
N MET A 656 9.92 -30.88 6.47
CA MET A 656 11.18 -30.28 6.02
C MET A 656 12.41 -31.09 6.35
N HIS A 657 12.45 -31.76 7.52
CA HIS A 657 13.60 -32.50 7.96
C HIS A 657 13.81 -33.82 7.24
N THR A 658 15.05 -34.31 7.25
CA THR A 658 15.39 -35.70 6.87
C THR A 658 14.78 -36.70 7.84
N GLN A 659 14.99 -37.99 7.59
CA GLN A 659 14.54 -39.14 8.42
C GLN A 659 13.04 -39.42 8.35
N TRP A 660 12.31 -38.85 7.40
CA TRP A 660 10.98 -39.31 7.07
C TRP A 660 11.03 -40.69 6.44
N ASN A 661 10.22 -41.60 6.93
CA ASN A 661 10.18 -42.98 6.42
C ASN A 661 8.75 -43.57 6.50
N ALA A 662 8.59 -44.83 6.19
CA ALA A 662 7.32 -45.55 6.20
C ALA A 662 6.55 -45.46 7.54
N THR A 663 7.25 -45.28 8.66
CA THR A 663 6.59 -45.20 9.98
C THR A 663 5.83 -43.90 10.14
N GLN A 664 6.46 -42.77 9.82
CA GLN A 664 5.83 -41.44 9.84
C GLN A 664 4.70 -41.35 8.80
N THR A 665 4.94 -41.89 7.60
CA THR A 665 3.90 -41.95 6.57
C THR A 665 2.65 -42.69 7.08
N ARG A 666 2.82 -43.86 7.70
CA ARG A 666 1.71 -44.65 8.23
C ARG A 666 0.97 -43.93 9.35
N GLU A 667 1.69 -43.26 10.26
CA GLU A 667 1.07 -42.49 11.34
C GLU A 667 0.28 -41.32 10.80
N LEU A 668 0.86 -40.51 9.89
CA LEU A 668 0.18 -39.40 9.26
C LEU A 668 -1.11 -39.88 8.55
N LEU A 669 -1.03 -40.90 7.74
CA LEU A 669 -2.19 -41.46 7.05
C LEU A 669 -3.27 -41.97 8.02
N ASN A 670 -2.88 -42.57 9.16
CA ASN A 670 -3.81 -43.02 10.19
C ASN A 670 -4.52 -41.82 10.86
N LEU A 671 -3.78 -40.79 11.26
CA LEU A 671 -4.35 -39.59 11.85
C LEU A 671 -5.32 -38.86 10.90
N ILE A 672 -4.95 -38.79 9.62
CA ILE A 672 -5.80 -38.24 8.58
C ILE A 672 -7.04 -39.16 8.32
N GLY A 673 -6.84 -40.43 8.20
CA GLY A 673 -7.91 -41.43 7.92
C GLY A 673 -8.94 -41.56 9.03
N THR A 674 -8.52 -41.37 10.28
CA THR A 674 -9.37 -41.41 11.49
C THR A 674 -9.96 -40.05 11.86
N ASN A 675 -9.74 -39.01 11.04
CA ASN A 675 -10.17 -37.62 11.30
C ASN A 675 -9.60 -37.00 12.59
N GLN A 676 -8.47 -37.48 13.10
CA GLN A 676 -7.77 -36.88 14.22
C GLN A 676 -6.95 -35.67 13.78
N LEU A 677 -6.55 -35.62 12.51
CA LEU A 677 -5.83 -34.52 11.90
C LEU A 677 -6.51 -34.11 10.59
N ALA A 678 -6.89 -32.83 10.50
CA ALA A 678 -7.49 -32.25 9.28
C ALA A 678 -6.38 -31.76 8.36
N VAL A 679 -6.17 -32.40 7.20
CA VAL A 679 -5.12 -32.02 6.25
C VAL A 679 -5.72 -31.96 4.83
N GLN A 680 -5.45 -30.88 4.12
CA GLN A 680 -5.78 -30.71 2.72
C GLN A 680 -4.53 -30.75 1.83
N THR A 681 -3.41 -30.25 2.35
CA THR A 681 -2.14 -30.19 1.61
C THR A 681 -0.97 -30.57 2.51
N ILE A 682 -0.07 -31.37 1.96
CA ILE A 682 1.23 -31.67 2.55
C ILE A 682 2.28 -31.09 1.64
N VAL A 683 3.15 -30.23 2.19
CA VAL A 683 4.29 -29.63 1.48
C VAL A 683 5.56 -30.29 1.97
N VAL A 684 6.33 -30.88 1.08
CA VAL A 684 7.60 -31.55 1.42
C VAL A 684 8.78 -30.77 0.83
N TYR A 685 9.87 -30.67 1.59
CA TYR A 685 11.13 -30.17 1.10
C TYR A 685 11.83 -31.32 0.35
N GLY A 686 11.84 -31.24 -0.98
CA GLY A 686 12.23 -32.37 -1.84
C GLY A 686 13.67 -32.85 -1.63
N TYR A 687 14.57 -31.97 -1.24
CA TYR A 687 15.97 -32.30 -0.94
C TYR A 687 16.17 -33.16 0.32
N SER A 688 15.18 -33.23 1.23
CA SER A 688 15.26 -34.02 2.48
C SER A 688 14.60 -35.38 2.37
N PHE A 689 14.04 -35.75 1.21
CA PHE A 689 13.33 -37.00 0.98
C PHE A 689 14.04 -37.88 -0.07
N ASP A 690 14.15 -39.17 0.25
CA ASP A 690 14.47 -40.15 -0.77
C ASP A 690 13.22 -40.50 -1.64
N LEU A 691 13.46 -40.99 -2.83
CA LEU A 691 12.41 -41.35 -3.80
C LEU A 691 11.42 -42.40 -3.24
N GLU A 692 11.87 -43.33 -2.40
CA GLU A 692 11.06 -44.39 -1.82
C GLU A 692 10.05 -43.80 -0.85
N SER A 693 10.50 -42.97 0.07
CA SER A 693 9.67 -42.27 1.07
C SER A 693 8.61 -41.37 0.42
N ILE A 694 8.98 -40.63 -0.63
CA ILE A 694 8.00 -39.81 -1.41
C ILE A 694 6.97 -40.68 -2.07
N ARG A 695 7.37 -41.79 -2.69
CA ARG A 695 6.47 -42.72 -3.37
C ARG A 695 5.52 -43.41 -2.42
N GLU A 696 6.00 -43.84 -1.26
CA GLU A 696 5.14 -44.41 -0.22
C GLU A 696 4.08 -43.42 0.25
N LEU A 697 4.48 -42.16 0.48
CA LEU A 697 3.57 -41.08 0.89
C LEU A 697 2.51 -40.82 -0.22
N GLU A 698 2.91 -40.74 -1.48
CA GLU A 698 1.98 -40.55 -2.61
C GLU A 698 0.97 -41.69 -2.74
N LEU A 699 1.46 -42.91 -2.66
CA LEU A 699 0.59 -44.11 -2.77
C LEU A 699 -0.36 -44.19 -1.57
N GLY A 700 0.12 -43.90 -0.37
CA GLY A 700 -0.70 -43.88 0.84
C GLY A 700 -1.80 -42.81 0.79
N LEU A 701 -1.49 -41.62 0.31
CA LEU A 701 -2.45 -40.53 0.17
C LEU A 701 -3.56 -40.88 -0.86
N LYS A 702 -3.22 -41.57 -1.95
CA LYS A 702 -4.20 -42.04 -2.95
C LYS A 702 -5.18 -43.07 -2.38
N GLN A 703 -4.86 -43.74 -1.27
CA GLN A 703 -5.73 -44.74 -0.61
C GLN A 703 -6.71 -44.12 0.39
N LEU A 704 -6.55 -42.84 0.73
CA LEU A 704 -7.47 -42.15 1.62
C LEU A 704 -8.83 -41.90 0.94
N ASN A 705 -9.90 -41.92 1.71
CA ASN A 705 -11.26 -41.62 1.24
C ASN A 705 -11.47 -40.12 0.93
N ARG A 706 -10.47 -39.32 1.12
CA ARG A 706 -10.47 -37.87 0.82
C ARG A 706 -9.21 -37.49 0.04
N LYS A 707 -9.33 -36.45 -0.78
CA LYS A 707 -8.21 -35.95 -1.57
C LYS A 707 -7.32 -35.08 -0.68
N VAL A 708 -6.05 -35.44 -0.55
CA VAL A 708 -4.99 -34.64 0.07
C VAL A 708 -3.95 -34.39 -1.00
N HIS A 709 -3.57 -33.13 -1.16
CA HIS A 709 -2.58 -32.72 -2.15
C HIS A 709 -1.17 -32.84 -1.59
N LEU A 710 -0.26 -33.48 -2.32
CA LEU A 710 1.17 -33.48 -2.01
C LEU A 710 1.88 -32.49 -2.93
N VAL A 711 2.54 -31.52 -2.34
CA VAL A 711 3.33 -30.50 -3.04
C VAL A 711 4.80 -30.73 -2.72
N LYS A 712 5.60 -30.97 -3.74
CA LYS A 712 7.06 -31.11 -3.61
C LYS A 712 7.69 -29.76 -3.95
N ARG A 713 8.50 -29.22 -3.07
CA ARG A 713 9.24 -27.99 -3.30
C ARG A 713 10.74 -28.22 -3.23
N TYR A 714 11.41 -27.70 -4.22
CA TYR A 714 12.84 -27.82 -4.40
C TYR A 714 13.49 -26.42 -4.44
#